data_3363f9924d85088493ab5c106a47b475
#
_entry.id   3363f9924d85088493ab5c106a47b475
#
_cell.length_a   1.000
_cell.length_b   1.000
_cell.length_c   1.000
_cell.angle_alpha   90.00
_cell.angle_beta   90.00
_cell.angle_gamma   90.00
#
_symmetry.space_group_name_H-M   'P 1'
#
loop_
_entity.id
_entity.type
_entity.pdbx_description
1 polymer ?
#
loop_
_entity_poly.entity_id
_entity_poly.type
_entity_poly.pdbx_seq_one_letter_code
_entity_poly.pdbx_strand_id
1 'polypeptide(L)'
;MKKPLFLLLLFLLCRCTSTRPIELTTEQLYEGFQQPPSEYRPFVRWWWNGDKVEANELVRELRLLKEAGIGGVEINPIAFPSYCDSIEKPSLQWLSPEWIKMLRVCFDEADSLDMTCDLLVGSGWPFGAEFLSENEQAQIVVNYAVPVTGPGELTIIRDSLFAHAMPKVSSPYKGNTKELMTLRLYPNPASSVDDYTDVWQNDSIITINIPEGDYTLAALVKINGFLEVINGAPGAAGPVLDHFNTEAVNRYLYNMSDSIEGYIGPLKSRIRALFTDSMELEGANWTDDMAEEFQKRYGYDITEYLPFILFKIGSMGSALNYNPVVPVTPEFQKSVERARYDFEDFKARLMQERFTTTYLEWCHGLGVKARAQAYGRGFYPLENALGYDIPEGESWTTNWLRHKPGEEMSETDYRRGRAYTMVNKFVSSAAHLAGNRTVSCEEMTNVYTVFNMTLEQLKIGGDQSAISGVTHSVFHGFNYSPNLEVDFPGWVRYGAYYSENNPWWPYFKYYNNYKARLSYALQHGTYYADIAILNPENDMWSTIGMQNEPFPNTTRAPYKTMIWEAINKCGGGVDYVSENIICDGEMKQGEFRFGDRHYNTLMLIDVESLHPETAEQLLRFVESGGLLLCIDTIPHHSLGLSGDITMKDSIVHHCFEQIQNYEDRFVFVKPPKEGFIPWYDSLMHVYNLPHYLDIETPDPFVMQNRYTTDDGSEMLFLVNSHRYQSHQTKITFHREWTERKYPWVWDLHTGEQYPLTLNEDDSYDFDLGPAESVLIVFERSKPWDVRSAPTALRDSLRSVAKVPFEAPRTPMGSHVGIDISTDWDVELIHARLDTVIYTHFDTLFDLKDHPETQHFAGTIVYRKTINHDRDVARRVSTVETILDLGLVEGVSEVFINGQSAGVKYYGRRIYDIGDLLHEGDNNLEIRVTTTLGNYLKTFTKEDNPTIWVYVNHPKRDQPLQSMGMIGPVLLKTEF
;
A
#
# COMPACT_ATOMS: atom_id res chain seq x y z
N MET A 1 -14.72 39.63 -3.82
CA MET A 1 -14.11 39.24 -5.11
C MET A 1 -12.59 39.53 -5.08
N LYS A 2 -11.86 38.69 -4.48
CA LYS A 2 -10.40 38.50 -4.67
C LYS A 2 -10.20 36.99 -4.70
N LYS A 3 -9.92 36.47 -5.89
CA LYS A 3 -9.63 35.06 -6.12
C LYS A 3 -8.42 34.62 -5.25
N PRO A 4 -8.41 33.44 -4.68
CA PRO A 4 -7.20 32.91 -4.07
C PRO A 4 -6.21 32.56 -5.18
N LEU A 5 -5.22 33.43 -5.37
CA LEU A 5 -4.08 33.26 -6.27
C LEU A 5 -3.01 32.33 -5.68
N PHE A 6 -3.36 31.53 -4.69
CA PHE A 6 -2.38 30.85 -3.85
C PHE A 6 -1.98 29.47 -4.38
N LEU A 7 -2.87 28.69 -5.00
CA LEU A 7 -2.48 27.40 -5.60
C LEU A 7 -1.62 27.56 -6.86
N LEU A 8 -1.83 28.63 -7.62
CA LEU A 8 -0.99 28.94 -8.78
C LEU A 8 0.45 29.32 -8.39
N LEU A 9 0.68 29.80 -7.17
CA LEU A 9 2.03 30.09 -6.66
C LEU A 9 2.79 28.82 -6.27
N LEU A 10 2.12 27.77 -5.76
CA LEU A 10 2.77 26.48 -5.48
C LEU A 10 3.25 25.81 -6.77
N PHE A 11 2.46 25.87 -7.86
CA PHE A 11 2.89 25.36 -9.16
C PHE A 11 3.98 26.20 -9.84
N LEU A 12 4.08 27.51 -9.53
CA LEU A 12 5.13 28.36 -10.05
C LEU A 12 6.45 28.28 -9.28
N LEU A 13 6.42 27.89 -8.01
CA LEU A 13 7.65 27.67 -7.21
C LEU A 13 8.26 26.27 -7.46
N CYS A 14 7.45 25.26 -7.82
CA CYS A 14 7.95 23.93 -8.25
C CYS A 14 8.62 23.91 -9.64
N ARG A 15 8.67 25.03 -10.37
CA ARG A 15 9.48 25.13 -11.61
C ARG A 15 10.95 25.49 -11.40
N CYS A 16 11.45 25.42 -10.18
CA CYS A 16 12.89 25.54 -9.93
C CYS A 16 13.58 24.18 -10.13
N THR A 17 14.19 24.04 -11.30
CA THR A 17 15.19 23.03 -11.67
C THR A 17 14.75 21.57 -11.61
N SER A 18 13.65 21.20 -12.25
CA SER A 18 13.61 19.86 -12.82
C SER A 18 14.60 19.85 -14.00
N THR A 19 15.79 19.33 -13.81
CA THR A 19 16.48 18.74 -14.93
C THR A 19 15.46 17.76 -15.53
N ARG A 20 15.01 18.04 -16.79
CA ARG A 20 14.17 17.05 -17.49
C ARG A 20 14.87 15.71 -17.31
N PRO A 21 14.16 14.65 -16.91
CA PRO A 21 14.76 13.33 -16.92
C PRO A 21 15.44 13.13 -18.26
N ILE A 22 16.61 12.55 -18.25
CA ILE A 22 17.30 12.17 -19.50
C ILE A 22 16.32 11.25 -20.21
N GLU A 23 15.80 11.64 -21.36
CA GLU A 23 14.93 10.81 -22.19
C GLU A 23 15.75 9.59 -22.61
N LEU A 24 15.50 8.43 -21.93
CA LEU A 24 16.17 7.19 -22.26
C LEU A 24 15.50 6.55 -23.48
N THR A 25 16.32 6.06 -24.43
CA THR A 25 15.80 5.14 -25.45
C THR A 25 15.46 3.80 -24.80
N THR A 26 14.57 3.02 -25.43
CA THR A 26 14.22 1.68 -24.91
C THR A 26 15.46 0.78 -24.79
N GLU A 27 16.46 0.93 -25.66
CA GLU A 27 17.75 0.19 -25.56
C GLU A 27 18.51 0.56 -24.27
N GLN A 28 18.62 1.85 -23.96
CA GLN A 28 19.24 2.31 -22.70
C GLN A 28 18.43 1.88 -21.48
N LEU A 29 17.10 1.89 -21.58
CA LEU A 29 16.21 1.40 -20.56
C LEU A 29 16.44 -0.10 -20.30
N TYR A 30 16.61 -0.89 -21.37
CA TYR A 30 16.89 -2.32 -21.24
C TYR A 30 18.26 -2.59 -20.57
N GLU A 31 19.30 -1.81 -20.91
CA GLU A 31 20.61 -1.93 -20.24
C GLU A 31 20.51 -1.74 -18.72
N GLY A 32 19.77 -0.71 -18.27
CA GLY A 32 19.53 -0.47 -16.84
C GLY A 32 18.59 -1.51 -16.20
N PHE A 33 17.65 -2.06 -16.96
CA PHE A 33 16.77 -3.13 -16.52
C PHE A 33 17.54 -4.42 -16.17
N GLN A 34 18.59 -4.75 -16.92
CA GLN A 34 19.39 -5.94 -16.64
C GLN A 34 20.07 -5.85 -15.26
N GLN A 35 20.57 -4.68 -14.88
CA GLN A 35 21.25 -4.43 -13.61
C GLN A 35 20.80 -3.10 -12.99
N PRO A 36 19.62 -3.05 -12.39
CA PRO A 36 19.07 -1.82 -11.83
C PRO A 36 19.98 -1.22 -10.76
N PRO A 37 20.21 0.12 -10.82
CA PRO A 37 20.87 0.87 -9.74
C PRO A 37 20.22 0.68 -8.38
N SER A 38 20.97 0.94 -7.31
CA SER A 38 20.52 0.72 -5.93
C SER A 38 19.25 1.46 -5.58
N GLU A 39 19.05 2.66 -6.10
CA GLU A 39 17.86 3.48 -5.83
C GLU A 39 16.53 2.89 -6.34
N TYR A 40 16.59 1.97 -7.32
CA TYR A 40 15.41 1.26 -7.86
C TYR A 40 15.18 -0.11 -7.19
N ARG A 41 16.19 -0.60 -6.45
CA ARG A 41 16.06 -1.85 -5.72
C ARG A 41 15.13 -1.69 -4.52
N PRO A 42 14.48 -2.75 -4.02
CA PRO A 42 13.69 -2.63 -2.81
C PRO A 42 14.53 -2.14 -1.64
N PHE A 43 13.89 -1.33 -0.78
CA PHE A 43 14.45 -0.92 0.50
C PHE A 43 13.85 -1.78 1.60
N VAL A 44 14.43 -1.68 2.82
CA VAL A 44 13.82 -2.20 4.03
C VAL A 44 13.63 -1.08 5.04
N ARG A 45 12.51 -1.10 5.77
CA ARG A 45 12.37 -0.36 7.02
C ARG A 45 13.26 -1.05 8.04
N TRP A 46 14.35 -0.37 8.41
CA TRP A 46 15.36 -0.91 9.32
C TRP A 46 15.14 -0.36 10.71
N TRP A 47 14.53 -1.15 11.55
CA TRP A 47 14.19 -0.76 12.90
C TRP A 47 15.36 -0.85 13.85
N TRP A 48 15.77 0.29 14.39
CA TRP A 48 16.76 0.40 15.42
C TRP A 48 16.13 0.16 16.78
N ASN A 49 16.06 -1.07 17.19
CA ASN A 49 15.35 -1.55 18.37
C ASN A 49 15.78 -0.84 19.65
N GLY A 50 14.93 0.06 20.16
CA GLY A 50 15.19 0.83 21.38
C GLY A 50 16.36 1.80 21.29
N ASP A 51 16.86 2.11 20.08
CA ASP A 51 18.12 2.83 19.87
C ASP A 51 19.32 2.21 20.61
N LYS A 52 19.32 0.89 20.82
CA LYS A 52 20.38 0.11 21.47
C LYS A 52 21.42 -0.40 20.47
N VAL A 53 21.74 0.43 19.50
CA VAL A 53 22.56 0.08 18.34
C VAL A 53 24.06 0.23 18.57
N GLU A 54 24.84 -0.61 17.87
CA GLU A 54 26.31 -0.60 17.90
C GLU A 54 26.90 -0.58 16.48
N ALA A 55 27.99 0.17 16.29
CA ALA A 55 28.62 0.40 15.00
C ALA A 55 28.95 -0.89 14.22
N ASN A 56 29.52 -1.89 14.89
CA ASN A 56 29.91 -3.14 14.21
C ASN A 56 28.72 -3.93 13.69
N GLU A 57 27.64 -3.93 14.45
CA GLU A 57 26.43 -4.63 14.06
C GLU A 57 25.70 -3.90 12.94
N LEU A 58 25.60 -2.57 12.99
CA LEU A 58 25.05 -1.77 11.90
C LEU A 58 25.76 -2.02 10.57
N VAL A 59 27.09 -2.09 10.61
CA VAL A 59 27.93 -2.43 9.45
C VAL A 59 27.65 -3.87 8.95
N ARG A 60 27.54 -4.84 9.89
CA ARG A 60 27.23 -6.23 9.52
C ARG A 60 25.90 -6.35 8.83
N GLU A 61 24.87 -5.72 9.38
CA GLU A 61 23.51 -5.80 8.84
C GLU A 61 23.39 -5.11 7.47
N LEU A 62 24.06 -3.94 7.26
CA LEU A 62 24.09 -3.30 5.93
C LEU A 62 24.72 -4.20 4.87
N ARG A 63 25.83 -4.89 5.20
CA ARG A 63 26.46 -5.86 4.28
C ARG A 63 25.55 -7.04 3.98
N LEU A 64 24.90 -7.58 5.01
CA LEU A 64 23.91 -8.66 4.87
C LEU A 64 22.76 -8.27 3.94
N LEU A 65 22.22 -7.07 4.09
CA LEU A 65 21.15 -6.54 3.27
C LEU A 65 21.61 -6.32 1.81
N LYS A 66 22.81 -5.80 1.62
CA LYS A 66 23.40 -5.65 0.28
C LYS A 66 23.58 -7.00 -0.44
N GLU A 67 24.07 -8.02 0.25
CA GLU A 67 24.22 -9.39 -0.28
C GLU A 67 22.85 -10.00 -0.64
N ALA A 68 21.82 -9.68 0.10
CA ALA A 68 20.44 -10.07 -0.20
C ALA A 68 19.82 -9.30 -1.39
N GLY A 69 20.53 -8.32 -1.98
CA GLY A 69 20.06 -7.54 -3.12
C GLY A 69 19.20 -6.32 -2.77
N ILE A 70 19.16 -5.91 -1.50
CA ILE A 70 18.53 -4.67 -1.04
C ILE A 70 19.36 -3.48 -1.50
N GLY A 71 18.67 -2.44 -2.01
CA GLY A 71 19.31 -1.23 -2.54
C GLY A 71 19.44 -0.10 -1.54
N GLY A 72 18.64 -0.13 -0.46
CA GLY A 72 18.69 0.92 0.55
C GLY A 72 17.97 0.56 1.84
N VAL A 73 18.11 1.43 2.82
CA VAL A 73 17.47 1.30 4.13
C VAL A 73 16.73 2.57 4.51
N GLU A 74 15.57 2.41 5.12
CA GLU A 74 14.92 3.45 5.90
C GLU A 74 15.36 3.29 7.34
N ILE A 75 16.21 4.19 7.85
CA ILE A 75 16.65 4.18 9.25
C ILE A 75 15.47 4.63 10.10
N ASN A 76 14.99 3.71 10.94
CA ASN A 76 13.77 3.88 11.73
C ASN A 76 14.04 3.62 13.21
N PRO A 77 14.38 4.66 14.00
CA PRO A 77 14.50 4.55 15.45
C PRO A 77 13.14 4.22 16.07
N ILE A 78 13.09 3.20 16.93
CA ILE A 78 11.84 2.76 17.53
C ILE A 78 12.09 2.16 18.91
N ALA A 79 11.25 2.50 19.89
CA ALA A 79 11.27 1.81 21.17
C ALA A 79 10.51 0.49 21.09
N PHE A 80 11.07 -0.54 21.70
CA PHE A 80 10.35 -1.80 21.87
C PHE A 80 9.57 -1.80 23.18
N PRO A 81 8.43 -2.50 23.21
CA PRO A 81 7.80 -2.85 24.47
C PRO A 81 8.77 -3.64 25.36
N SER A 82 8.85 -3.26 26.64
CA SER A 82 9.81 -3.87 27.58
C SER A 82 9.70 -5.39 27.70
N TYR A 83 8.54 -5.97 27.41
CA TYR A 83 8.32 -7.41 27.47
C TYR A 83 8.95 -8.22 26.31
N CYS A 84 9.40 -7.55 25.25
CA CYS A 84 10.07 -8.18 24.11
C CYS A 84 11.47 -7.59 23.85
N ASP A 85 11.94 -6.72 24.74
CA ASP A 85 13.26 -6.09 24.64
C ASP A 85 14.30 -6.99 25.33
N SER A 86 14.99 -7.79 24.55
CA SER A 86 16.05 -8.70 24.99
C SER A 86 17.45 -8.11 24.90
N ILE A 87 17.60 -6.89 24.38
CA ILE A 87 18.89 -6.23 24.24
C ILE A 87 19.32 -5.60 25.57
N GLU A 88 20.21 -6.25 26.29
CA GLU A 88 20.74 -5.79 27.59
C GLU A 88 21.72 -4.63 27.47
N LYS A 89 21.32 -3.51 26.83
CA LYS A 89 22.12 -2.30 26.67
C LYS A 89 21.28 -1.07 26.94
N PRO A 90 21.89 0.06 27.36
CA PRO A 90 21.18 1.32 27.48
C PRO A 90 20.80 1.83 26.06
N SER A 91 19.62 2.40 25.95
CA SER A 91 19.21 3.13 24.75
C SER A 91 20.05 4.38 24.57
N LEU A 92 20.39 4.70 23.33
CA LEU A 92 20.91 6.00 22.99
C LEU A 92 19.78 7.02 23.02
N GLN A 93 20.09 8.24 23.41
CA GLN A 93 19.13 9.34 23.37
C GLN A 93 19.03 9.84 21.93
N TRP A 94 17.82 9.92 21.37
CA TRP A 94 17.60 10.50 20.05
C TRP A 94 18.22 11.91 19.94
N LEU A 95 18.90 12.17 18.85
CA LEU A 95 19.69 13.39 18.56
C LEU A 95 20.89 13.63 19.49
N SER A 96 21.25 12.68 20.38
CA SER A 96 22.51 12.80 21.10
C SER A 96 23.74 12.64 20.18
N PRO A 97 24.91 13.15 20.58
CA PRO A 97 26.16 12.95 19.82
C PRO A 97 26.47 11.47 19.54
N GLU A 98 26.16 10.58 20.48
CA GLU A 98 26.36 9.15 20.39
C GLU A 98 25.40 8.53 19.34
N TRP A 99 24.15 8.94 19.35
CA TRP A 99 23.15 8.49 18.37
C TRP A 99 23.51 8.99 16.96
N ILE A 100 23.87 10.28 16.81
CA ILE A 100 24.30 10.86 15.51
C ILE A 100 25.57 10.17 14.98
N LYS A 101 26.47 9.75 15.88
CA LYS A 101 27.63 8.95 15.49
C LYS A 101 27.23 7.62 14.85
N MET A 102 26.16 6.98 15.32
CA MET A 102 25.65 5.74 14.68
C MET A 102 25.06 6.03 13.30
N LEU A 103 24.31 7.13 13.12
CA LEU A 103 23.91 7.58 11.77
C LEU A 103 25.10 7.74 10.83
N ARG A 104 26.15 8.40 11.28
CA ARG A 104 27.37 8.58 10.48
C ARG A 104 27.98 7.25 10.06
N VAL A 105 28.07 6.28 10.97
CA VAL A 105 28.57 4.93 10.64
C VAL A 105 27.71 4.30 9.54
N CYS A 106 26.39 4.41 9.63
CA CYS A 106 25.50 3.87 8.60
C CYS A 106 25.68 4.55 7.25
N PHE A 107 25.76 5.88 7.23
CA PHE A 107 25.92 6.62 5.98
C PHE A 107 27.26 6.31 5.32
N ASP A 108 28.35 6.27 6.10
CA ASP A 108 29.69 5.98 5.58
C ASP A 108 29.76 4.53 5.01
N GLU A 109 29.14 3.55 5.68
CA GLU A 109 29.08 2.17 5.19
C GLU A 109 28.15 2.03 3.99
N ALA A 110 26.97 2.66 4.01
CA ALA A 110 26.01 2.65 2.90
C ALA A 110 26.64 3.23 1.62
N ASP A 111 27.35 4.36 1.74
CA ASP A 111 28.13 4.96 0.63
C ASP A 111 29.15 3.96 0.07
N SER A 112 29.88 3.24 0.95
CA SER A 112 30.88 2.25 0.53
C SER A 112 30.29 1.05 -0.19
N LEU A 113 29.05 0.73 0.08
CA LEU A 113 28.29 -0.39 -0.49
C LEU A 113 27.43 0.01 -1.69
N ASP A 114 27.45 1.27 -2.11
CA ASP A 114 26.49 1.80 -3.09
C ASP A 114 25.05 1.47 -2.66
N MET A 115 24.67 1.85 -1.45
CA MET A 115 23.32 1.74 -0.91
C MET A 115 22.76 3.12 -0.59
N THR A 116 21.47 3.25 -0.70
CA THR A 116 20.74 4.50 -0.42
C THR A 116 20.19 4.49 1.01
N CYS A 117 20.21 5.64 1.68
CA CYS A 117 19.55 5.81 2.97
C CYS A 117 18.38 6.78 2.86
N ASP A 118 17.25 6.43 3.49
CA ASP A 118 16.19 7.34 3.91
C ASP A 118 16.21 7.43 5.44
N LEU A 119 15.68 8.50 6.00
CA LEU A 119 15.65 8.70 7.45
C LEU A 119 14.24 9.06 7.90
N LEU A 120 13.73 8.33 8.91
CA LEU A 120 12.48 8.68 9.59
C LEU A 120 12.62 10.01 10.32
N VAL A 121 11.61 10.86 10.23
CA VAL A 121 11.47 12.07 11.05
C VAL A 121 10.98 11.68 12.44
N GLY A 122 11.78 11.98 13.45
CA GLY A 122 11.48 11.58 14.82
C GLY A 122 11.82 10.13 15.13
N SER A 123 10.98 9.51 15.92
CA SER A 123 11.05 8.11 16.32
C SER A 123 9.63 7.63 16.61
N GLY A 124 9.25 6.47 16.08
CA GLY A 124 7.85 6.03 16.14
C GLY A 124 6.93 6.90 15.29
N TRP A 125 5.60 6.83 15.53
CA TRP A 125 4.59 7.57 14.74
C TRP A 125 3.29 7.84 15.53
N PRO A 126 2.51 8.89 15.16
CA PRO A 126 3.00 10.11 14.52
C PRO A 126 4.08 10.75 15.38
N PHE A 127 4.97 11.51 14.80
CA PHE A 127 6.12 12.00 15.56
C PHE A 127 5.77 13.11 16.58
N GLY A 128 6.56 13.18 17.61
CA GLY A 128 6.49 14.12 18.71
C GLY A 128 7.73 14.02 19.57
N ALA A 129 7.73 14.61 20.74
CA ALA A 129 8.87 14.53 21.65
C ALA A 129 8.55 15.02 23.07
N GLU A 130 9.40 14.63 24.02
CA GLU A 130 9.36 15.09 25.41
C GLU A 130 9.57 16.58 25.58
N PHE A 131 10.25 17.24 24.64
CA PHE A 131 10.57 18.67 24.70
C PHE A 131 9.43 19.59 24.23
N LEU A 132 8.31 19.06 23.75
CA LEU A 132 7.19 19.87 23.29
C LEU A 132 6.51 20.57 24.46
N SER A 133 6.39 21.90 24.35
CA SER A 133 5.56 22.68 25.27
C SER A 133 4.07 22.38 25.06
N GLU A 134 3.25 22.71 26.03
CA GLU A 134 1.83 22.37 26.06
C GLU A 134 1.06 22.80 24.79
N ASN A 135 1.32 24.00 24.29
CA ASN A 135 0.71 24.55 23.08
C ASN A 135 1.27 24.00 21.75
N GLU A 136 2.30 23.15 21.82
CA GLU A 136 2.87 22.45 20.67
C GLU A 136 2.41 21.00 20.56
N GLN A 137 1.63 20.54 21.54
CA GLN A 137 1.11 19.18 21.61
C GLN A 137 -0.24 19.07 20.91
N ALA A 138 -0.51 17.92 20.29
CA ALA A 138 -1.77 17.64 19.63
C ALA A 138 -2.97 17.90 20.55
N GLN A 139 -4.00 18.55 19.99
CA GLN A 139 -5.18 18.96 20.71
C GLN A 139 -6.44 18.25 20.22
N ILE A 140 -7.36 17.97 21.14
CA ILE A 140 -8.70 17.46 20.84
C ILE A 140 -9.75 18.24 21.59
N VAL A 141 -10.86 18.54 20.92
CA VAL A 141 -12.11 18.94 21.57
C VAL A 141 -13.05 17.74 21.55
N VAL A 142 -13.54 17.37 22.72
CA VAL A 142 -14.50 16.29 22.89
C VAL A 142 -15.84 16.83 23.37
N ASN A 143 -16.93 16.22 22.91
CA ASN A 143 -18.27 16.51 23.38
C ASN A 143 -18.72 15.40 24.37
N TYR A 144 -18.69 15.71 25.65
CA TYR A 144 -19.27 14.84 26.68
C TYR A 144 -20.71 15.24 26.96
N ALA A 145 -21.63 14.35 26.72
CA ALA A 145 -23.06 14.65 26.93
C ALA A 145 -23.80 13.55 27.70
N VAL A 146 -24.76 13.97 28.50
CA VAL A 146 -25.61 13.09 29.29
C VAL A 146 -27.07 13.49 29.14
N PRO A 147 -28.01 12.55 28.96
CA PRO A 147 -29.43 12.84 28.99
C PRO A 147 -29.86 13.18 30.44
N VAL A 148 -30.71 14.18 30.59
CA VAL A 148 -31.26 14.62 31.88
C VAL A 148 -32.73 14.94 31.71
N THR A 149 -33.55 14.59 32.72
CA THR A 149 -35.00 14.86 32.71
C THR A 149 -35.34 15.73 33.91
N GLY A 150 -36.06 16.81 33.68
CA GLY A 150 -36.56 17.73 34.71
C GLY A 150 -38.07 17.65 34.95
N PRO A 151 -38.56 18.41 35.94
CA PRO A 151 -37.84 19.42 36.72
C PRO A 151 -36.99 18.81 37.83
N GLY A 152 -35.81 19.39 38.09
CA GLY A 152 -34.91 18.94 39.16
C GLY A 152 -33.63 19.75 39.27
N GLU A 153 -32.81 19.39 40.24
CA GLU A 153 -31.48 19.97 40.43
C GLU A 153 -30.40 18.90 40.13
N LEU A 154 -29.40 19.26 39.36
CA LEU A 154 -28.24 18.42 39.03
C LEU A 154 -26.97 19.09 39.55
N THR A 155 -26.17 18.35 40.30
CA THR A 155 -24.85 18.81 40.76
C THR A 155 -23.76 18.03 40.03
N ILE A 156 -22.80 18.75 39.45
CA ILE A 156 -21.67 18.21 38.70
C ILE A 156 -20.36 18.65 39.35
N ILE A 157 -19.46 17.70 39.53
CA ILE A 157 -18.09 18.00 39.93
C ILE A 157 -17.26 18.12 38.64
N ARG A 158 -16.63 19.28 38.38
CA ARG A 158 -15.87 19.55 37.15
C ARG A 158 -14.76 18.51 36.88
N ASP A 159 -14.04 18.09 37.90
CA ASP A 159 -12.97 17.08 37.74
C ASP A 159 -13.56 15.70 37.33
N SER A 160 -14.74 15.37 37.84
CA SER A 160 -15.44 14.17 37.38
C SER A 160 -15.91 14.30 35.94
N LEU A 161 -16.37 15.45 35.49
CA LEU A 161 -16.71 15.73 34.10
C LEU A 161 -15.47 15.55 33.21
N PHE A 162 -14.32 16.10 33.57
CA PHE A 162 -13.06 15.94 32.85
C PHE A 162 -12.60 14.48 32.77
N ALA A 163 -12.76 13.72 33.85
CA ALA A 163 -12.42 12.30 33.86
C ALA A 163 -13.31 11.47 32.91
N HIS A 164 -14.58 11.83 32.77
CA HIS A 164 -15.50 11.14 31.87
C HIS A 164 -15.39 11.60 30.41
N ALA A 165 -14.94 12.84 30.18
CA ALA A 165 -14.75 13.39 28.85
C ALA A 165 -13.49 12.85 28.16
N MET A 166 -12.51 12.33 28.94
CA MET A 166 -11.28 11.79 28.36
C MET A 166 -11.54 10.66 27.37
N PRO A 167 -10.94 10.71 26.18
CA PRO A 167 -10.83 9.55 25.31
C PRO A 167 -10.17 8.40 26.07
N LYS A 168 -10.69 7.19 25.90
CA LYS A 168 -10.02 5.98 26.41
C LYS A 168 -8.84 5.68 25.50
N VAL A 169 -7.70 6.31 25.73
CA VAL A 169 -6.46 6.00 25.04
C VAL A 169 -5.86 4.75 25.66
N SER A 170 -5.29 3.88 24.83
CA SER A 170 -4.53 2.71 25.27
C SER A 170 -3.17 3.10 25.88
N SER A 171 -2.73 4.32 25.66
CA SER A 171 -1.49 4.91 26.17
C SER A 171 -1.58 5.22 27.66
N PRO A 172 -0.51 5.04 28.44
CA PRO A 172 -0.39 5.54 29.80
C PRO A 172 -0.36 7.06 29.87
N TYR A 173 -0.07 7.74 28.74
CA TYR A 173 -0.05 9.18 28.66
C TYR A 173 -1.48 9.75 28.80
N LYS A 174 -1.69 10.62 29.75
CA LYS A 174 -2.97 11.27 29.97
C LYS A 174 -2.80 12.75 29.70
N GLY A 175 -3.60 13.29 28.79
CA GLY A 175 -3.58 14.70 28.44
C GLY A 175 -3.33 15.60 29.66
N ASN A 176 -2.36 16.50 29.54
CA ASN A 176 -1.83 17.29 30.66
C ASN A 176 -2.79 18.38 31.09
N THR A 177 -3.47 19.02 30.12
CA THR A 177 -4.39 20.11 30.41
C THR A 177 -5.75 19.87 29.82
N LYS A 178 -6.76 20.32 30.55
CA LYS A 178 -8.16 20.23 30.18
C LYS A 178 -8.84 21.54 30.45
N GLU A 179 -9.57 22.00 29.48
CA GLU A 179 -10.32 23.24 29.52
C GLU A 179 -11.78 22.97 29.22
N LEU A 180 -12.67 23.43 30.07
CA LEU A 180 -14.10 23.44 29.79
C LEU A 180 -14.42 24.66 28.91
N MET A 181 -14.69 24.41 27.61
CA MET A 181 -15.03 25.46 26.66
C MET A 181 -16.48 25.93 26.83
N THR A 182 -17.43 24.98 26.92
CA THR A 182 -18.86 25.25 27.09
C THR A 182 -19.53 24.20 27.97
N LEU A 183 -20.60 24.59 28.67
CA LEU A 183 -21.50 23.68 29.36
C LEU A 183 -22.92 24.18 29.08
N ARG A 184 -23.69 23.41 28.31
CA ARG A 184 -24.98 23.83 27.80
C ARG A 184 -26.04 22.73 27.95
N LEU A 185 -27.27 23.16 28.23
CA LEU A 185 -28.43 22.29 28.32
C LEU A 185 -29.28 22.45 27.06
N TYR A 186 -29.30 21.42 26.21
CA TYR A 186 -30.09 21.39 24.99
C TYR A 186 -31.39 20.64 25.17
N PRO A 187 -32.54 21.11 24.61
CA PRO A 187 -33.74 20.28 24.53
C PRO A 187 -33.48 19.01 23.74
N ASN A 188 -34.21 17.96 23.99
CA ASN A 188 -34.04 16.68 23.33
C ASN A 188 -35.32 16.30 22.55
N PRO A 189 -35.32 16.46 21.18
CA PRO A 189 -34.23 16.89 20.30
C PRO A 189 -34.05 18.42 20.21
N ALA A 190 -32.84 18.89 19.90
CA ALA A 190 -32.56 20.29 19.59
C ALA A 190 -33.00 20.64 18.17
N SER A 191 -33.47 21.88 17.95
CA SER A 191 -34.01 22.34 16.66
C SER A 191 -33.11 23.37 15.92
N SER A 192 -32.14 23.94 16.61
CA SER A 192 -31.17 24.90 16.06
C SER A 192 -29.92 24.97 16.93
N VAL A 193 -28.89 25.67 16.46
CA VAL A 193 -27.66 25.93 17.22
C VAL A 193 -27.90 26.75 18.47
N ASP A 194 -28.87 27.68 18.44
CA ASP A 194 -29.23 28.59 19.57
C ASP A 194 -30.20 27.97 20.54
N ASP A 195 -30.64 26.73 20.33
CA ASP A 195 -31.65 26.07 21.14
C ASP A 195 -31.01 25.45 22.39
N TYR A 196 -30.49 26.32 23.28
CA TYR A 196 -29.86 25.88 24.52
C TYR A 196 -30.02 26.88 25.66
N THR A 197 -29.78 26.39 26.88
CA THR A 197 -29.55 27.22 28.06
C THR A 197 -28.09 27.09 28.48
N ASP A 198 -27.36 28.23 28.51
CA ASP A 198 -26.01 28.24 29.06
C ASP A 198 -26.04 28.04 30.56
N VAL A 199 -25.34 27.00 31.02
CA VAL A 199 -25.27 26.64 32.42
C VAL A 199 -23.83 26.61 32.94
N TRP A 200 -22.93 27.22 32.17
CA TRP A 200 -21.52 27.29 32.49
C TRP A 200 -21.25 28.11 33.75
N GLN A 201 -20.45 27.56 34.66
CA GLN A 201 -20.03 28.22 35.91
C GLN A 201 -18.53 27.90 36.13
N ASN A 202 -17.77 28.90 36.57
CA ASN A 202 -16.32 28.74 36.82
C ASN A 202 -16.03 28.12 38.21
N ASP A 203 -16.91 27.29 38.72
CA ASP A 203 -16.77 26.63 40.01
C ASP A 203 -16.34 25.15 39.84
N SER A 204 -15.72 24.60 40.89
CA SER A 204 -15.37 23.17 40.93
C SER A 204 -16.59 22.28 41.09
N ILE A 205 -17.69 22.84 41.67
CA ILE A 205 -18.99 22.19 41.80
C ILE A 205 -20.02 23.08 41.11
N ILE A 206 -20.65 22.55 40.06
CA ILE A 206 -21.62 23.25 39.25
C ILE A 206 -23.01 22.71 39.60
N THR A 207 -23.92 23.57 39.99
CA THR A 207 -25.31 23.20 40.29
C THR A 207 -26.25 23.79 39.23
N ILE A 208 -27.03 22.93 38.58
CA ILE A 208 -27.87 23.25 37.43
C ILE A 208 -29.31 22.96 37.79
N ASN A 209 -30.22 23.94 37.60
CA ASN A 209 -31.63 23.71 37.65
C ASN A 209 -32.16 23.24 36.30
N ILE A 210 -32.66 22.01 36.22
CA ILE A 210 -33.20 21.44 35.00
C ILE A 210 -34.68 21.82 34.91
N PRO A 211 -35.13 22.49 33.82
CA PRO A 211 -36.54 22.78 33.58
C PRO A 211 -37.38 21.50 33.39
N GLU A 212 -38.72 21.63 33.37
CA GLU A 212 -39.57 20.49 33.00
C GLU A 212 -39.35 20.07 31.55
N GLY A 213 -39.09 18.77 31.32
CA GLY A 213 -38.86 18.18 30.00
C GLY A 213 -37.60 17.31 29.94
N ASP A 214 -37.34 16.83 28.74
CA ASP A 214 -36.15 16.02 28.43
C ASP A 214 -35.08 16.90 27.78
N TYR A 215 -33.84 16.79 28.26
CA TYR A 215 -32.72 17.59 27.83
C TYR A 215 -31.46 16.71 27.65
N THR A 216 -30.49 17.25 26.94
CA THR A 216 -29.12 16.74 26.88
C THR A 216 -28.18 17.81 27.44
N LEU A 217 -27.52 17.51 28.56
CA LEU A 217 -26.45 18.34 29.07
C LEU A 217 -25.15 17.99 28.32
N ALA A 218 -24.59 18.94 27.59
CA ALA A 218 -23.40 18.77 26.80
C ALA A 218 -22.26 19.69 27.26
N ALA A 219 -21.06 19.12 27.37
CA ALA A 219 -19.82 19.79 27.72
C ALA A 219 -18.81 19.65 26.63
N LEU A 220 -18.32 20.74 26.08
CA LEU A 220 -17.15 20.76 25.22
C LEU A 220 -15.89 20.90 26.08
N VAL A 221 -14.99 19.94 25.96
CA VAL A 221 -13.74 19.91 26.72
C VAL A 221 -12.56 19.86 25.75
N LYS A 222 -11.71 20.87 25.79
CA LYS A 222 -10.42 20.89 25.08
C LYS A 222 -9.37 20.15 25.92
N ILE A 223 -8.59 19.30 25.27
CA ILE A 223 -7.53 18.50 25.90
C ILE A 223 -6.26 18.61 25.07
N ASN A 224 -5.19 19.11 25.68
CA ASN A 224 -3.86 19.16 25.07
C ASN A 224 -3.05 17.93 25.44
N GLY A 225 -2.21 17.42 24.55
CA GLY A 225 -1.32 16.30 24.81
C GLY A 225 -2.06 14.98 25.09
N PHE A 226 -3.20 14.78 24.43
CA PHE A 226 -4.03 13.58 24.60
C PHE A 226 -3.47 12.36 23.88
N LEU A 227 -2.59 12.56 22.89
CA LEU A 227 -2.01 11.56 22.03
C LEU A 227 -0.50 11.42 22.28
N GLU A 228 -0.02 10.18 22.36
CA GLU A 228 1.38 9.84 22.59
C GLU A 228 1.98 9.16 21.37
N VAL A 229 3.24 9.43 21.09
CA VAL A 229 4.02 8.79 20.03
C VAL A 229 4.02 7.27 20.21
N ILE A 230 3.57 6.55 19.19
CA ILE A 230 3.59 5.09 19.20
C ILE A 230 5.02 4.60 19.06
N ASN A 231 5.52 3.87 20.05
CA ASN A 231 6.86 3.32 20.11
C ASN A 231 8.00 4.37 19.97
N GLY A 232 7.81 5.56 20.51
CA GLY A 232 8.87 6.59 20.52
C GLY A 232 10.07 6.17 21.36
N ALA A 233 11.28 6.29 20.81
CA ALA A 233 12.55 6.06 21.53
C ALA A 233 12.87 7.22 22.51
N PRO A 234 13.77 7.02 23.50
CA PRO A 234 14.15 8.08 24.43
C PRO A 234 14.62 9.36 23.73
N GLY A 235 14.04 10.49 24.12
CA GLY A 235 14.26 11.81 23.49
C GLY A 235 13.26 12.18 22.40
N ALA A 236 12.61 11.19 21.80
CA ALA A 236 11.53 11.39 20.82
C ALA A 236 10.22 10.72 21.26
N ALA A 237 10.15 10.16 22.46
CA ALA A 237 8.91 9.72 23.09
C ALA A 237 8.08 10.92 23.59
N GLY A 238 6.88 10.65 24.09
CA GLY A 238 6.02 11.66 24.71
C GLY A 238 4.88 12.14 23.83
N PRO A 239 4.38 13.37 24.01
CA PRO A 239 3.21 13.85 23.30
C PRO A 239 3.48 14.01 21.80
N VAL A 240 2.46 13.68 21.00
CA VAL A 240 2.48 13.94 19.56
C VAL A 240 2.42 15.44 19.29
N LEU A 241 3.13 15.90 18.27
CA LEU A 241 3.17 17.27 17.80
C LEU A 241 1.78 17.75 17.33
N ASP A 242 1.44 19.01 17.57
CA ASP A 242 0.30 19.67 16.91
C ASP A 242 0.65 19.97 15.44
N HIS A 243 0.19 19.13 14.55
CA HIS A 243 0.41 19.26 13.10
C HIS A 243 -0.36 20.43 12.47
N PHE A 244 -1.32 21.03 13.19
CA PHE A 244 -2.00 22.25 12.77
C PHE A 244 -1.30 23.53 13.24
N ASN A 245 -0.16 23.43 13.93
CA ASN A 245 0.64 24.53 14.41
C ASN A 245 1.96 24.67 13.64
N THR A 246 2.00 25.57 12.66
CA THR A 246 3.20 25.78 11.79
C THR A 246 4.48 26.07 12.58
N GLU A 247 4.40 26.85 13.66
CA GLU A 247 5.58 27.20 14.47
C GLU A 247 6.13 25.97 15.20
N ALA A 248 5.24 25.16 15.75
CA ALA A 248 5.60 23.90 16.40
C ALA A 248 6.24 22.91 15.40
N VAL A 249 5.63 22.77 14.20
CA VAL A 249 6.17 21.94 13.11
C VAL A 249 7.58 22.41 12.73
N ASN A 250 7.75 23.69 12.43
CA ASN A 250 9.06 24.24 12.08
C ASN A 250 10.11 23.99 13.18
N ARG A 251 9.77 24.31 14.43
CA ARG A 251 10.70 24.12 15.56
C ARG A 251 11.14 22.66 15.70
N TYR A 252 10.22 21.73 15.54
CA TYR A 252 10.51 20.30 15.62
C TYR A 252 11.46 19.86 14.49
N LEU A 253 11.11 20.19 13.24
CA LEU A 253 11.85 19.77 12.05
C LEU A 253 13.28 20.36 12.03
N TYR A 254 13.41 21.65 12.29
CA TYR A 254 14.74 22.28 12.34
C TYR A 254 15.58 21.82 13.54
N ASN A 255 14.97 21.52 14.70
CA ASN A 255 15.69 20.91 15.81
C ASN A 255 16.35 19.59 15.40
N MET A 256 15.67 18.77 14.61
CA MET A 256 16.23 17.53 14.08
C MET A 256 17.36 17.79 13.08
N SER A 257 17.10 18.55 12.02
CA SER A 257 18.10 18.79 10.97
C SER A 257 19.34 19.50 11.47
N ASP A 258 19.19 20.56 12.26
CA ASP A 258 20.33 21.33 12.81
C ASP A 258 21.20 20.49 13.73
N SER A 259 20.57 19.64 14.56
CA SER A 259 21.30 18.71 15.42
C SER A 259 22.13 17.73 14.61
N ILE A 260 21.57 17.14 13.54
CA ILE A 260 22.27 16.16 12.72
C ILE A 260 23.34 16.83 11.86
N GLU A 261 22.99 17.88 11.11
CA GLU A 261 23.93 18.57 10.21
C GLU A 261 25.08 19.23 10.94
N GLY A 262 24.88 19.67 12.18
CA GLY A 262 25.94 20.22 13.04
C GLY A 262 27.08 19.22 13.33
N TYR A 263 26.82 17.92 13.26
CA TYR A 263 27.82 16.87 13.51
C TYR A 263 28.33 16.17 12.25
N ILE A 264 27.49 15.96 11.25
CA ILE A 264 27.84 15.12 10.07
C ILE A 264 27.86 15.89 8.75
N GLY A 265 27.51 17.16 8.77
CA GLY A 265 27.39 17.99 7.57
C GLY A 265 26.07 17.80 6.84
N PRO A 266 25.92 18.42 5.65
CA PRO A 266 24.63 18.51 4.94
C PRO A 266 23.99 17.16 4.64
N LEU A 267 22.72 16.98 5.01
CA LEU A 267 21.93 15.78 4.80
C LEU A 267 21.80 15.40 3.31
N LYS A 268 21.73 16.37 2.41
CA LYS A 268 21.66 16.13 0.96
C LYS A 268 22.76 15.24 0.38
N SER A 269 23.89 15.13 1.07
CA SER A 269 25.00 14.27 0.65
C SER A 269 25.00 12.90 1.33
N ARG A 270 23.97 12.60 2.13
CA ARG A 270 23.91 11.41 2.98
C ARG A 270 22.64 10.60 2.80
N ILE A 271 21.51 11.26 2.54
CA ILE A 271 20.22 10.60 2.41
C ILE A 271 19.50 11.02 1.14
N ARG A 272 18.66 10.14 0.63
CA ARG A 272 17.76 10.40 -0.50
C ARG A 272 16.55 11.21 -0.05
N ALA A 273 15.92 10.79 1.03
CA ALA A 273 14.66 11.35 1.51
C ALA A 273 14.56 11.38 3.04
N LEU A 274 13.79 12.34 3.52
CA LEU A 274 13.22 12.33 4.86
C LEU A 274 11.81 11.74 4.77
N PHE A 275 11.50 10.85 5.71
CA PHE A 275 10.26 10.10 5.72
C PHE A 275 9.39 10.46 6.92
N THR A 276 8.12 10.69 6.70
CA THR A 276 7.11 10.71 7.77
C THR A 276 6.15 9.54 7.58
N ASP A 277 6.02 8.76 8.65
CA ASP A 277 5.14 7.61 8.73
C ASP A 277 3.66 8.02 8.73
N SER A 278 2.75 7.06 8.74
CA SER A 278 1.31 7.29 8.64
C SER A 278 0.81 8.33 9.67
N MET A 279 -0.02 9.27 9.17
CA MET A 279 -0.61 10.35 9.94
C MET A 279 -1.74 9.85 10.83
N GLU A 280 -1.42 8.96 11.77
CA GLU A 280 -2.40 8.41 12.71
C GLU A 280 -2.71 9.41 13.84
N LEU A 281 -3.13 10.61 13.45
CA LEU A 281 -3.48 11.72 14.35
C LEU A 281 -4.88 11.53 14.97
N GLU A 282 -5.17 10.32 15.41
CA GLU A 282 -6.48 9.90 15.84
C GLU A 282 -7.15 10.85 16.84
N GLY A 283 -8.22 11.48 16.41
CA GLY A 283 -8.98 12.41 17.22
C GLY A 283 -8.43 13.83 17.27
N ALA A 284 -7.22 14.10 16.80
CA ALA A 284 -6.71 15.47 16.74
C ALA A 284 -7.63 16.32 15.84
N ASN A 285 -8.33 17.28 16.42
CA ASN A 285 -9.32 18.08 15.73
C ASN A 285 -9.28 19.55 16.11
N TRP A 286 -8.26 19.99 16.85
CA TRP A 286 -8.18 21.34 17.35
C TRP A 286 -6.74 21.87 17.37
N THR A 287 -6.63 23.19 17.29
CA THR A 287 -5.43 23.99 17.58
C THR A 287 -5.89 25.34 18.13
N ASP A 288 -5.01 26.15 18.73
CA ASP A 288 -5.41 27.30 19.51
C ASP A 288 -6.15 28.39 18.73
N ASP A 289 -5.85 28.60 17.46
CA ASP A 289 -6.50 29.58 16.58
C ASP A 289 -7.62 29.00 15.70
N MET A 290 -8.00 27.73 15.92
CA MET A 290 -8.94 26.97 15.08
C MET A 290 -10.26 27.72 14.86
N ALA A 291 -10.90 28.22 15.92
CA ALA A 291 -12.19 28.89 15.82
C ALA A 291 -12.10 30.22 15.06
N GLU A 292 -11.05 31.01 15.31
CA GLU A 292 -10.83 32.29 14.65
C GLU A 292 -10.61 32.11 13.13
N GLU A 293 -9.71 31.19 12.74
CA GLU A 293 -9.43 30.92 11.34
C GLU A 293 -10.61 30.30 10.63
N PHE A 294 -11.38 29.44 11.30
CA PHE A 294 -12.61 28.90 10.74
C PHE A 294 -13.64 30.00 10.46
N GLN A 295 -13.92 30.85 11.46
CA GLN A 295 -14.88 31.95 11.32
C GLN A 295 -14.48 32.90 10.19
N LYS A 296 -13.19 33.18 10.05
CA LYS A 296 -12.66 34.03 8.98
C LYS A 296 -12.91 33.46 7.58
N ARG A 297 -12.85 32.13 7.44
CA ARG A 297 -12.98 31.43 6.15
C ARG A 297 -14.42 31.12 5.79
N TYR A 298 -15.19 30.64 6.76
CA TYR A 298 -16.56 30.13 6.54
C TYR A 298 -17.65 31.11 6.95
N GLY A 299 -17.33 32.16 7.73
CA GLY A 299 -18.25 33.26 8.07
C GLY A 299 -19.18 32.98 9.23
N TYR A 300 -19.01 31.89 9.95
CA TYR A 300 -19.80 31.55 11.15
C TYR A 300 -18.92 30.89 12.22
N ASP A 301 -19.42 30.85 13.46
CA ASP A 301 -18.70 30.26 14.60
C ASP A 301 -18.91 28.75 14.65
N ILE A 302 -17.85 27.96 14.41
CA ILE A 302 -17.91 26.51 14.44
C ILE A 302 -18.17 25.97 15.85
N THR A 303 -17.78 26.71 16.89
CA THR A 303 -17.94 26.25 18.29
C THR A 303 -19.41 26.03 18.65
N GLU A 304 -20.34 26.76 18.03
CA GLU A 304 -21.75 26.56 18.17
C GLU A 304 -22.27 25.22 17.58
N TYR A 305 -21.57 24.71 16.55
CA TYR A 305 -21.92 23.45 15.91
C TYR A 305 -21.19 22.23 16.50
N LEU A 306 -20.06 22.42 17.23
CA LEU A 306 -19.29 21.28 17.78
C LEU A 306 -20.13 20.30 18.61
N PRO A 307 -21.12 20.72 19.45
CA PRO A 307 -21.98 19.79 20.20
C PRO A 307 -22.76 18.81 19.33
N PHE A 308 -23.00 19.15 18.07
CA PHE A 308 -23.81 18.39 17.13
C PHE A 308 -23.00 17.62 16.10
N ILE A 309 -21.83 18.16 15.67
CA ILE A 309 -20.99 17.57 14.63
C ILE A 309 -20.00 16.54 15.16
N LEU A 310 -19.57 16.67 16.43
CA LEU A 310 -18.66 15.72 17.05
C LEU A 310 -19.40 14.47 17.51
N PHE A 311 -18.79 13.32 17.23
CA PHE A 311 -19.30 12.02 17.68
C PHE A 311 -18.75 11.66 19.05
N LYS A 312 -19.41 10.70 19.70
CA LYS A 312 -18.86 10.08 20.91
C LYS A 312 -17.65 9.24 20.51
N ILE A 313 -16.51 9.59 21.08
CA ILE A 313 -15.22 8.93 20.77
C ILE A 313 -14.89 7.81 21.77
N GLY A 314 -14.18 6.81 21.27
CA GLY A 314 -13.61 5.70 22.03
C GLY A 314 -12.11 5.82 22.25
N SER A 315 -11.43 4.69 22.29
CA SER A 315 -9.95 4.64 22.31
C SER A 315 -9.40 5.22 21.02
N MET A 316 -8.28 5.90 21.10
CA MET A 316 -7.57 6.48 19.97
C MET A 316 -8.40 7.49 19.15
N GLY A 317 -9.39 8.15 19.76
CA GLY A 317 -10.20 9.17 19.11
C GLY A 317 -11.21 8.68 18.07
N SER A 318 -11.29 7.38 17.81
CA SER A 318 -12.25 6.82 16.84
C SER A 318 -13.70 6.96 17.33
N ALA A 319 -14.65 7.22 16.41
CA ALA A 319 -16.07 7.29 16.75
C ALA A 319 -16.60 5.92 17.21
N LEU A 320 -17.33 5.90 18.33
CA LEU A 320 -18.00 4.70 18.82
C LEU A 320 -19.27 4.39 18.03
N ASN A 321 -19.93 5.44 17.55
CA ASN A 321 -21.07 5.37 16.65
C ASN A 321 -21.25 6.73 15.95
N TYR A 322 -22.06 6.75 14.91
CA TYR A 322 -22.33 7.95 14.09
C TYR A 322 -23.66 8.63 14.48
N ASN A 323 -24.21 8.34 15.64
CA ASN A 323 -25.35 9.08 16.15
C ASN A 323 -24.89 10.41 16.76
N PRO A 324 -25.60 11.51 16.53
CA PRO A 324 -25.33 12.79 17.19
C PRO A 324 -25.29 12.61 18.71
N VAL A 325 -24.29 13.22 19.36
CA VAL A 325 -24.14 13.18 20.81
C VAL A 325 -25.28 13.96 21.46
N VAL A 326 -25.66 15.10 20.85
CA VAL A 326 -26.90 15.85 21.16
C VAL A 326 -27.92 15.50 20.07
N PRO A 327 -29.06 14.85 20.41
CA PRO A 327 -30.08 14.54 19.42
C PRO A 327 -30.68 15.80 18.79
N VAL A 328 -30.93 15.76 17.47
CA VAL A 328 -31.44 16.90 16.70
C VAL A 328 -32.68 16.53 15.90
N THR A 329 -33.45 17.53 15.51
CA THR A 329 -34.58 17.31 14.58
C THR A 329 -34.08 16.95 13.18
N PRO A 330 -34.86 16.24 12.33
CA PRO A 330 -34.49 15.92 10.97
C PRO A 330 -34.16 17.15 10.09
N GLU A 331 -34.82 18.27 10.34
CA GLU A 331 -34.60 19.54 9.64
C GLU A 331 -33.25 20.12 10.02
N PHE A 332 -32.91 20.10 11.31
CA PHE A 332 -31.65 20.64 11.80
C PHE A 332 -30.45 19.71 11.44
N GLN A 333 -30.69 18.40 11.33
CA GLN A 333 -29.69 17.42 10.90
C GLN A 333 -29.00 17.80 9.59
N LYS A 334 -29.74 18.37 8.63
CA LYS A 334 -29.17 18.84 7.34
C LYS A 334 -28.15 19.96 7.54
N SER A 335 -28.44 20.89 8.45
CA SER A 335 -27.48 21.97 8.77
C SER A 335 -26.25 21.44 9.50
N VAL A 336 -26.44 20.45 10.38
CA VAL A 336 -25.37 19.77 11.11
C VAL A 336 -24.42 19.04 10.14
N GLU A 337 -24.96 18.32 9.16
CA GLU A 337 -24.17 17.63 8.16
C GLU A 337 -23.36 18.59 7.30
N ARG A 338 -23.94 19.70 6.89
CA ARG A 338 -23.24 20.77 6.15
C ARG A 338 -22.14 21.44 6.98
N ALA A 339 -22.40 21.70 8.27
CA ALA A 339 -21.40 22.27 9.17
C ALA A 339 -20.26 21.27 9.46
N ARG A 340 -20.58 19.98 9.55
CA ARG A 340 -19.57 18.93 9.69
C ARG A 340 -18.66 18.88 8.46
N TYR A 341 -19.25 18.96 7.25
CA TYR A 341 -18.45 19.06 6.03
C TYR A 341 -17.49 20.24 6.07
N ASP A 342 -17.99 21.46 6.38
CA ASP A 342 -17.13 22.66 6.45
C ASP A 342 -15.99 22.48 7.47
N PHE A 343 -16.24 21.82 8.59
CA PHE A 343 -15.23 21.55 9.62
C PHE A 343 -14.17 20.53 9.15
N GLU A 344 -14.60 19.48 8.46
CA GLU A 344 -13.67 18.46 7.90
C GLU A 344 -12.82 19.05 6.76
N ASP A 345 -13.42 19.80 5.83
CA ASP A 345 -12.72 20.52 4.76
C ASP A 345 -11.71 21.52 5.34
N PHE A 346 -12.09 22.22 6.40
CA PHE A 346 -11.20 23.16 7.08
C PHE A 346 -9.96 22.47 7.67
N LYS A 347 -10.15 21.34 8.37
CA LYS A 347 -9.02 20.56 8.92
C LYS A 347 -8.09 20.05 7.82
N ALA A 348 -8.64 19.54 6.72
CA ALA A 348 -7.85 19.07 5.59
C ALA A 348 -7.01 20.21 5.00
N ARG A 349 -7.60 21.39 4.82
CA ARG A 349 -6.88 22.60 4.32
C ARG A 349 -5.81 23.07 5.29
N LEU A 350 -6.09 23.07 6.59
CA LEU A 350 -5.08 23.44 7.59
C LEU A 350 -3.90 22.46 7.58
N MET A 351 -4.16 21.18 7.45
CA MET A 351 -3.11 20.16 7.36
C MET A 351 -2.22 20.41 6.15
N GLN A 352 -2.83 20.68 4.99
CA GLN A 352 -2.10 21.00 3.76
C GLN A 352 -1.26 22.27 3.90
N GLU A 353 -1.84 23.33 4.45
CA GLU A 353 -1.19 24.64 4.58
C GLU A 353 -0.10 24.66 5.67
N ARG A 354 -0.36 24.00 6.82
CA ARG A 354 0.45 24.17 8.02
C ARG A 354 1.47 23.06 8.23
N PHE A 355 1.13 21.83 7.81
CA PHE A 355 2.04 20.71 7.91
C PHE A 355 2.69 20.37 6.58
N THR A 356 1.89 19.96 5.58
CA THR A 356 2.43 19.45 4.32
C THR A 356 3.35 20.48 3.64
N THR A 357 2.90 21.72 3.49
CA THR A 357 3.71 22.79 2.91
C THR A 357 5.00 23.03 3.68
N THR A 358 4.92 23.11 5.01
CA THR A 358 6.08 23.33 5.88
C THR A 358 7.10 22.18 5.78
N TYR A 359 6.59 20.94 5.74
CA TYR A 359 7.44 19.76 5.60
C TYR A 359 8.16 19.70 4.25
N LEU A 360 7.45 20.03 3.16
CA LEU A 360 8.02 20.09 1.81
C LEU A 360 9.08 21.19 1.71
N GLU A 361 8.78 22.39 2.21
CA GLU A 361 9.75 23.50 2.23
C GLU A 361 11.01 23.16 3.02
N TRP A 362 10.87 22.51 4.16
CA TRP A 362 12.00 22.06 4.97
C TRP A 362 12.86 21.02 4.24
N CYS A 363 12.26 19.94 3.69
CA CYS A 363 12.99 18.91 2.93
C CYS A 363 13.72 19.51 1.73
N HIS A 364 13.04 20.32 0.93
CA HIS A 364 13.63 20.97 -0.23
C HIS A 364 14.72 21.98 0.17
N GLY A 365 14.54 22.70 1.28
CA GLY A 365 15.56 23.58 1.86
C GLY A 365 16.84 22.83 2.24
N LEU A 366 16.73 21.60 2.71
CA LEU A 366 17.85 20.70 2.99
C LEU A 366 18.41 20.04 1.71
N GLY A 367 17.73 20.14 0.57
CA GLY A 367 18.10 19.51 -0.70
C GLY A 367 17.89 17.99 -0.72
N VAL A 368 16.93 17.47 0.04
CA VAL A 368 16.51 16.08 0.08
C VAL A 368 15.05 15.94 -0.37
N LYS A 369 14.64 14.74 -0.75
CA LYS A 369 13.25 14.46 -1.13
C LYS A 369 12.36 14.34 0.10
N ALA A 370 11.09 14.78 -0.06
CA ALA A 370 10.03 14.58 0.91
C ALA A 370 9.29 13.27 0.59
N ARG A 371 9.32 12.30 1.50
CA ARG A 371 8.61 11.03 1.42
C ARG A 371 7.60 10.95 2.57
N ALA A 372 6.36 10.54 2.28
CA ALA A 372 5.31 10.50 3.31
C ALA A 372 4.26 9.46 3.04
N GLN A 373 3.79 8.83 4.13
CA GLN A 373 2.49 8.18 4.21
C GLN A 373 1.45 9.24 4.62
N ALA A 374 0.98 10.00 3.65
CA ALA A 374 0.08 11.12 3.87
C ALA A 374 -1.37 10.68 4.13
N TYR A 375 -1.55 9.56 4.82
CA TYR A 375 -2.83 8.99 5.23
C TYR A 375 -2.73 8.51 6.68
N GLY A 376 -3.84 8.16 7.21
CA GLY A 376 -4.04 7.76 8.57
C GLY A 376 -5.48 8.13 8.92
N ARG A 377 -5.87 8.00 10.17
CA ARG A 377 -7.21 8.36 10.57
C ARG A 377 -7.39 9.87 10.54
N GLY A 378 -8.24 10.32 9.64
CA GLY A 378 -8.61 11.71 9.54
C GLY A 378 -8.14 12.46 8.30
N PHE A 379 -7.54 11.79 7.31
CA PHE A 379 -7.05 12.45 6.11
C PHE A 379 -7.35 11.65 4.84
N TYR A 380 -7.77 12.36 3.79
CA TYR A 380 -8.03 11.76 2.50
C TYR A 380 -6.71 11.47 1.77
N PRO A 381 -6.37 10.21 1.51
CA PRO A 381 -5.04 9.84 0.99
C PRO A 381 -4.68 10.48 -0.34
N LEU A 382 -5.65 10.74 -1.20
CA LEU A 382 -5.42 11.33 -2.52
C LEU A 382 -4.88 12.76 -2.41
N GLU A 383 -5.64 13.67 -1.80
CA GLU A 383 -5.25 15.09 -1.74
C GLU A 383 -4.04 15.32 -0.85
N ASN A 384 -3.96 14.61 0.26
CA ASN A 384 -2.82 14.73 1.17
C ASN A 384 -1.52 14.21 0.58
N ALA A 385 -1.57 13.26 -0.37
CA ALA A 385 -0.38 12.76 -1.05
C ALA A 385 0.12 13.67 -2.18
N LEU A 386 -0.69 14.64 -2.63
CA LEU A 386 -0.29 15.60 -3.66
C LEU A 386 0.85 16.49 -3.14
N GLY A 387 1.90 16.61 -3.95
CA GLY A 387 3.03 17.50 -3.70
C GLY A 387 4.24 16.83 -3.06
N TYR A 388 4.13 15.65 -2.47
CA TYR A 388 5.30 14.89 -2.02
C TYR A 388 6.11 14.37 -3.21
N ASP A 389 7.45 14.40 -3.07
CA ASP A 389 8.35 13.87 -4.10
C ASP A 389 8.23 12.35 -4.24
N ILE A 390 7.99 11.67 -3.12
CA ILE A 390 7.78 10.23 -3.03
C ILE A 390 6.55 9.98 -2.14
N PRO A 391 5.34 10.03 -2.70
CA PRO A 391 4.15 9.61 -1.97
C PRO A 391 4.21 8.11 -1.71
N GLU A 392 3.83 7.70 -0.49
CA GLU A 392 3.91 6.30 -0.05
C GLU A 392 2.54 5.77 0.36
N GLY A 393 2.24 4.57 -0.13
CA GLY A 393 1.11 3.76 0.29
C GLY A 393 1.51 2.66 1.27
N GLU A 394 0.62 1.71 1.48
CA GLU A 394 0.82 0.60 2.42
C GLU A 394 0.12 -0.67 1.90
N SER A 395 0.74 -1.83 2.16
CA SER A 395 0.11 -3.13 1.93
C SER A 395 0.29 -4.06 3.12
N TRP A 396 -0.70 -4.91 3.34
CA TRP A 396 -0.71 -5.88 4.43
C TRP A 396 -0.77 -7.30 3.89
N THR A 397 -0.14 -8.24 4.61
CA THR A 397 -0.35 -9.67 4.35
C THR A 397 -1.78 -10.06 4.69
N THR A 398 -2.36 -10.88 3.89
CA THR A 398 -3.78 -11.13 3.87
C THR A 398 -4.15 -12.60 4.02
N ASN A 399 -5.36 -12.88 4.51
CA ASN A 399 -5.78 -14.24 4.86
C ASN A 399 -5.90 -15.17 3.65
N TRP A 400 -6.21 -14.65 2.45
CA TRP A 400 -6.35 -15.46 1.25
C TRP A 400 -5.03 -16.10 0.78
N LEU A 401 -3.88 -15.49 1.14
CA LEU A 401 -2.56 -16.07 0.88
C LEU A 401 -2.34 -17.40 1.64
N ARG A 402 -3.21 -17.72 2.60
CA ARG A 402 -3.22 -18.99 3.34
C ARG A 402 -4.10 -20.05 2.69
N HIS A 403 -4.71 -19.77 1.54
CA HIS A 403 -5.61 -20.70 0.87
C HIS A 403 -4.91 -22.03 0.59
N LYS A 404 -5.64 -23.12 0.78
CA LYS A 404 -5.07 -24.48 0.59
C LYS A 404 -5.15 -24.87 -0.89
N PRO A 405 -4.19 -25.69 -1.36
CA PRO A 405 -4.28 -26.28 -2.68
C PRO A 405 -5.61 -27.02 -2.90
N GLY A 406 -6.26 -26.75 -4.03
CA GLY A 406 -7.51 -27.38 -4.41
C GLY A 406 -8.79 -26.80 -3.77
N GLU A 407 -8.68 -25.83 -2.87
CA GLU A 407 -9.85 -25.05 -2.44
C GLU A 407 -10.20 -23.99 -3.49
N GLU A 408 -11.49 -23.87 -3.85
CA GLU A 408 -11.94 -22.75 -4.67
C GLU A 408 -11.90 -21.47 -3.87
N MET A 409 -11.32 -20.42 -4.46
CA MET A 409 -11.30 -19.09 -3.87
C MET A 409 -12.44 -18.26 -4.46
N SER A 410 -13.40 -17.88 -3.61
CA SER A 410 -14.45 -16.97 -4.03
C SER A 410 -13.89 -15.57 -4.26
N GLU A 411 -14.54 -14.78 -5.12
CA GLU A 411 -14.20 -13.35 -5.29
C GLU A 411 -14.25 -12.56 -3.97
N THR A 412 -15.15 -12.95 -3.05
CA THR A 412 -15.24 -12.36 -1.71
C THR A 412 -14.02 -12.69 -0.87
N ASP A 413 -13.53 -13.92 -0.90
CA ASP A 413 -12.33 -14.32 -0.15
C ASP A 413 -11.08 -13.70 -0.74
N TYR A 414 -10.98 -13.64 -2.07
CA TYR A 414 -9.93 -12.91 -2.76
C TYR A 414 -9.88 -11.45 -2.33
N ARG A 415 -11.03 -10.76 -2.29
CA ARG A 415 -11.10 -9.36 -1.85
C ARG A 415 -10.74 -9.14 -0.39
N ARG A 416 -11.17 -10.02 0.51
CA ARG A 416 -10.78 -9.98 1.93
C ARG A 416 -9.29 -10.24 2.13
N GLY A 417 -8.70 -10.92 1.18
CA GLY A 417 -7.31 -11.33 1.19
C GLY A 417 -6.35 -10.34 0.57
N ARG A 418 -6.81 -9.27 -0.07
CA ARG A 418 -5.92 -8.32 -0.73
C ARG A 418 -5.15 -7.45 0.24
N ALA A 419 -3.94 -7.14 -0.14
CA ALA A 419 -3.25 -5.99 0.39
C ALA A 419 -4.08 -4.71 0.15
N TYR A 420 -3.92 -3.68 0.97
CA TYR A 420 -4.70 -2.43 0.89
C TYR A 420 -4.50 -1.69 -0.44
N THR A 421 -4.93 -2.32 -1.52
CA THR A 421 -4.75 -1.82 -2.88
C THR A 421 -5.41 -0.47 -3.11
N MET A 422 -6.44 -0.15 -2.32
CA MET A 422 -7.15 1.13 -2.46
C MET A 422 -6.36 2.31 -1.91
N VAL A 423 -5.67 2.16 -0.79
CA VAL A 423 -4.74 3.19 -0.29
C VAL A 423 -3.66 3.44 -1.33
N ASN A 424 -3.03 2.37 -1.84
CA ASN A 424 -2.04 2.47 -2.89
C ASN A 424 -2.59 3.13 -4.16
N LYS A 425 -3.84 2.83 -4.53
CA LYS A 425 -4.47 3.41 -5.73
C LYS A 425 -4.73 4.92 -5.58
N PHE A 426 -5.12 5.40 -4.41
CA PHE A 426 -5.25 6.83 -4.15
C PHE A 426 -3.89 7.54 -4.19
N VAL A 427 -2.89 6.97 -3.53
CA VAL A 427 -1.54 7.52 -3.47
C VAL A 427 -0.90 7.53 -4.87
N SER A 428 -1.05 6.45 -5.66
CA SER A 428 -0.55 6.40 -7.03
C SER A 428 -1.26 7.39 -7.95
N SER A 429 -2.57 7.57 -7.79
CA SER A 429 -3.32 8.58 -8.56
C SER A 429 -2.81 9.99 -8.26
N ALA A 430 -2.54 10.32 -7.00
CA ALA A 430 -1.93 11.59 -6.61
C ALA A 430 -0.55 11.79 -7.28
N ALA A 431 0.28 10.75 -7.27
CA ALA A 431 1.59 10.77 -7.94
C ALA A 431 1.45 11.01 -9.45
N HIS A 432 0.54 10.29 -10.11
CA HIS A 432 0.29 10.45 -11.54
C HIS A 432 -0.17 11.87 -11.88
N LEU A 433 -1.10 12.45 -11.10
CA LEU A 433 -1.59 13.81 -11.26
C LEU A 433 -0.49 14.85 -11.05
N ALA A 434 0.45 14.58 -10.14
CA ALA A 434 1.61 15.43 -9.89
C ALA A 434 2.77 15.22 -10.90
N GLY A 435 2.69 14.23 -11.79
CA GLY A 435 3.75 13.86 -12.73
C GLY A 435 4.89 13.06 -12.11
N ASN A 436 4.72 12.52 -10.90
CA ASN A 436 5.70 11.68 -10.22
C ASN A 436 5.62 10.23 -10.72
N ARG A 437 6.78 9.62 -10.94
CA ARG A 437 6.90 8.21 -11.35
C ARG A 437 7.31 7.29 -10.19
N THR A 438 7.79 7.84 -9.10
CA THR A 438 8.15 7.07 -7.89
C THR A 438 6.98 7.09 -6.92
N VAL A 439 6.35 5.94 -6.77
CA VAL A 439 5.29 5.68 -5.77
C VAL A 439 5.81 4.59 -4.85
N SER A 440 6.12 4.95 -3.62
CA SER A 440 6.63 4.02 -2.62
C SER A 440 5.48 3.28 -1.92
N CYS A 441 5.80 2.15 -1.31
CA CYS A 441 4.86 1.38 -0.49
C CYS A 441 5.59 0.75 0.70
N GLU A 442 5.09 0.99 1.90
CA GLU A 442 5.35 0.11 3.03
C GLU A 442 4.76 -1.24 2.70
N GLU A 443 5.62 -2.22 2.37
CA GLU A 443 5.14 -3.43 1.74
C GLU A 443 5.09 -4.61 2.70
N MET A 444 3.90 -5.24 2.75
CA MET A 444 3.64 -6.49 3.45
C MET A 444 3.73 -6.39 4.98
N THR A 445 3.19 -5.32 5.55
CA THR A 445 2.93 -5.25 6.99
C THR A 445 2.14 -6.47 7.46
N ASN A 446 2.56 -7.10 8.56
CA ASN A 446 2.00 -8.36 9.00
C ASN A 446 1.97 -8.49 10.52
N VAL A 447 0.83 -8.94 11.05
CA VAL A 447 0.65 -9.27 12.47
C VAL A 447 0.11 -10.69 12.72
N TYR A 448 -0.12 -11.47 11.65
CA TYR A 448 -0.84 -12.74 11.72
C TYR A 448 -0.10 -13.96 11.17
N THR A 449 0.97 -13.75 10.39
CA THR A 449 1.71 -14.83 9.71
C THR A 449 3.20 -14.75 10.03
N VAL A 450 3.50 -14.74 11.31
CA VAL A 450 4.84 -14.55 11.89
C VAL A 450 5.82 -15.60 11.38
N PHE A 451 6.83 -15.16 10.63
CA PHE A 451 7.83 -16.02 9.97
C PHE A 451 7.23 -17.15 9.11
N ASN A 452 6.02 -16.94 8.60
CA ASN A 452 5.26 -17.98 7.89
C ASN A 452 4.98 -17.62 6.42
N MET A 453 5.44 -16.46 5.96
CA MET A 453 5.30 -16.05 4.56
C MET A 453 6.37 -16.68 3.69
N THR A 454 5.94 -17.31 2.59
CA THR A 454 6.84 -17.79 1.54
C THR A 454 7.21 -16.65 0.59
N LEU A 455 8.31 -16.78 -0.15
CA LEU A 455 8.69 -15.80 -1.18
C LEU A 455 7.62 -15.67 -2.29
N GLU A 456 6.88 -16.75 -2.57
CA GLU A 456 5.73 -16.72 -3.49
C GLU A 456 4.61 -15.81 -2.98
N GLN A 457 4.25 -15.92 -1.72
CA GLN A 457 3.23 -15.09 -1.10
C GLN A 457 3.64 -13.62 -1.07
N LEU A 458 4.92 -13.34 -0.78
CA LEU A 458 5.48 -11.99 -0.85
C LEU A 458 5.42 -11.44 -2.28
N LYS A 459 5.73 -12.26 -3.30
CA LYS A 459 5.63 -11.86 -4.70
C LYS A 459 4.21 -11.50 -5.10
N ILE A 460 3.22 -12.34 -4.75
CA ILE A 460 1.81 -12.08 -5.07
C ILE A 460 1.36 -10.73 -4.48
N GLY A 461 1.69 -10.48 -3.21
CA GLY A 461 1.36 -9.20 -2.56
C GLY A 461 2.08 -8.01 -3.20
N GLY A 462 3.35 -8.18 -3.55
CA GLY A 462 4.14 -7.16 -4.23
C GLY A 462 3.65 -6.85 -5.65
N ASP A 463 3.17 -7.85 -6.38
CA ASP A 463 2.55 -7.66 -7.70
C ASP A 463 1.20 -6.94 -7.58
N GLN A 464 0.38 -7.25 -6.58
CA GLN A 464 -0.85 -6.51 -6.30
C GLN A 464 -0.59 -5.04 -5.95
N SER A 465 0.48 -4.76 -5.19
CA SER A 465 0.93 -3.40 -4.93
C SER A 465 1.31 -2.70 -6.24
N ALA A 466 2.07 -3.34 -7.12
CA ALA A 466 2.47 -2.80 -8.42
C ALA A 466 1.25 -2.53 -9.33
N ILE A 467 0.27 -3.42 -9.36
CA ILE A 467 -0.99 -3.22 -10.11
C ILE A 467 -1.78 -2.03 -9.56
N SER A 468 -1.73 -1.75 -8.27
CA SER A 468 -2.35 -0.54 -7.70
C SER A 468 -1.53 0.74 -7.92
N GLY A 469 -0.43 0.67 -8.68
CA GLY A 469 0.38 1.80 -9.13
C GLY A 469 1.66 2.04 -8.32
N VAL A 470 2.01 1.14 -7.38
CA VAL A 470 3.28 1.20 -6.65
C VAL A 470 4.44 0.89 -7.59
N THR A 471 5.48 1.69 -7.54
CA THR A 471 6.69 1.51 -8.38
C THR A 471 7.95 1.25 -7.55
N HIS A 472 7.91 1.41 -6.24
CA HIS A 472 9.06 1.20 -5.34
C HIS A 472 8.62 0.57 -4.01
N SER A 473 9.32 -0.47 -3.58
CA SER A 473 8.99 -1.23 -2.36
C SER A 473 9.91 -0.87 -1.20
N VAL A 474 9.32 -0.65 -0.03
CA VAL A 474 10.02 -0.59 1.25
C VAL A 474 9.47 -1.72 2.12
N PHE A 475 10.22 -2.79 2.25
CA PHE A 475 9.76 -3.96 3.01
C PHE A 475 9.62 -3.65 4.50
N HIS A 476 8.52 -4.09 5.09
CA HIS A 476 8.19 -3.85 6.48
C HIS A 476 8.33 -5.13 7.30
N GLY A 477 9.39 -5.38 8.06
CA GLY A 477 10.63 -4.59 8.11
C GLY A 477 11.76 -5.47 8.61
N PHE A 478 12.97 -4.95 8.65
CA PHE A 478 14.15 -5.64 9.15
C PHE A 478 14.54 -5.09 10.53
N ASN A 479 14.65 -5.99 11.51
CA ASN A 479 14.97 -5.62 12.90
C ASN A 479 16.46 -5.66 13.15
N TYR A 480 17.01 -4.64 13.79
CA TYR A 480 18.34 -4.70 14.39
C TYR A 480 18.41 -5.85 15.41
N SER A 481 19.32 -6.79 15.20
CA SER A 481 19.44 -8.02 16.01
C SER A 481 20.91 -8.38 16.27
N PRO A 482 21.54 -7.81 17.33
CA PRO A 482 22.98 -7.95 17.59
C PRO A 482 23.38 -9.35 18.05
N ASN A 483 22.42 -10.17 18.46
CA ASN A 483 22.68 -11.52 18.96
C ASN A 483 21.54 -12.45 18.60
N LEU A 484 21.64 -13.08 17.43
CA LEU A 484 20.62 -13.97 16.89
C LEU A 484 20.25 -15.18 17.78
N GLU A 485 21.15 -15.57 18.69
CA GLU A 485 20.89 -16.68 19.62
C GLU A 485 20.02 -16.24 20.80
N VAL A 486 20.29 -15.05 21.35
CA VAL A 486 19.54 -14.49 22.48
C VAL A 486 18.22 -13.84 22.01
N ASP A 487 18.26 -13.13 20.88
CA ASP A 487 17.13 -12.36 20.36
C ASP A 487 16.23 -13.18 19.41
N PHE A 488 16.44 -14.48 19.33
CA PHE A 488 15.68 -15.35 18.42
C PHE A 488 14.18 -15.41 18.73
N PRO A 489 13.33 -15.22 17.72
CA PRO A 489 13.58 -14.86 16.33
C PRO A 489 13.61 -13.35 16.09
N GLY A 490 13.83 -12.55 17.09
CA GLY A 490 13.72 -11.10 17.08
C GLY A 490 12.31 -10.60 17.42
N TRP A 491 12.11 -9.30 17.34
CA TRP A 491 10.80 -8.71 17.58
C TRP A 491 9.81 -9.06 16.46
N VAL A 492 8.60 -9.41 16.83
CA VAL A 492 7.63 -10.07 15.94
C VAL A 492 6.35 -9.25 15.75
N ARG A 493 6.43 -7.93 15.68
CA ARG A 493 5.26 -7.10 15.47
C ARG A 493 5.36 -6.36 14.11
N TYR A 494 4.27 -6.37 13.37
CA TYR A 494 4.00 -5.64 12.14
C TYR A 494 4.68 -6.13 10.84
N GLY A 495 5.82 -6.79 10.82
CA GLY A 495 6.50 -7.17 9.58
C GLY A 495 6.21 -8.59 9.08
N ALA A 496 6.50 -8.88 7.83
CA ALA A 496 6.56 -10.24 7.28
C ALA A 496 7.83 -10.98 7.75
N TYR A 497 8.63 -10.31 8.55
CA TYR A 497 9.87 -10.76 9.19
C TYR A 497 10.96 -11.11 8.19
N TYR A 498 11.34 -10.11 7.42
CA TYR A 498 12.52 -10.14 6.59
C TYR A 498 13.76 -10.22 7.48
N SER A 499 14.27 -11.44 7.67
CA SER A 499 15.37 -11.70 8.59
C SER A 499 16.17 -12.90 8.12
N GLU A 500 17.48 -12.87 8.40
CA GLU A 500 18.38 -14.00 8.19
C GLU A 500 18.01 -15.27 8.98
N ASN A 501 17.12 -15.13 9.96
CA ASN A 501 16.53 -16.28 10.68
C ASN A 501 15.57 -17.12 9.80
N ASN A 502 15.02 -16.55 8.73
CA ASN A 502 14.19 -17.31 7.80
C ASN A 502 15.04 -18.27 6.96
N PRO A 503 14.66 -19.56 6.85
CA PRO A 503 15.39 -20.52 6.03
C PRO A 503 15.54 -20.09 4.57
N TRP A 504 14.58 -19.34 4.02
CA TRP A 504 14.62 -18.86 2.64
C TRP A 504 15.53 -17.63 2.42
N TRP A 505 16.18 -17.07 3.44
CA TRP A 505 17.03 -15.89 3.32
C TRP A 505 18.10 -15.99 2.22
N PRO A 506 18.81 -17.12 2.02
CA PRO A 506 19.78 -17.26 0.94
C PRO A 506 19.21 -17.07 -0.48
N TYR A 507 17.90 -17.26 -0.62
CA TYR A 507 17.16 -17.14 -1.87
C TYR A 507 16.46 -15.78 -2.02
N PHE A 508 16.47 -14.93 -0.99
CA PHE A 508 15.76 -13.64 -0.99
C PHE A 508 16.24 -12.72 -2.11
N LYS A 509 17.52 -12.81 -2.50
CA LYS A 509 18.10 -12.08 -3.64
C LYS A 509 17.38 -12.30 -4.98
N TYR A 510 16.74 -13.45 -5.20
CA TYR A 510 15.99 -13.72 -6.44
C TYR A 510 14.73 -12.86 -6.51
N TYR A 511 13.99 -12.78 -5.40
CA TYR A 511 12.84 -11.90 -5.29
C TYR A 511 13.24 -10.42 -5.36
N ASN A 512 14.31 -10.02 -4.68
CA ASN A 512 14.80 -8.65 -4.71
C ASN A 512 15.30 -8.21 -6.09
N ASN A 513 15.90 -9.09 -6.87
CA ASN A 513 16.25 -8.81 -8.27
C ASN A 513 15.01 -8.66 -9.15
N TYR A 514 13.99 -9.49 -8.96
CA TYR A 514 12.69 -9.36 -9.62
C TYR A 514 12.08 -7.98 -9.33
N LYS A 515 11.97 -7.60 -8.05
CA LYS A 515 11.42 -6.31 -7.64
C LYS A 515 12.24 -5.13 -8.16
N ALA A 516 13.55 -5.24 -8.18
CA ALA A 516 14.44 -4.21 -8.70
C ALA A 516 14.20 -3.92 -10.19
N ARG A 517 14.07 -4.97 -11.00
CA ARG A 517 13.79 -4.84 -12.43
C ARG A 517 12.40 -4.28 -12.70
N LEU A 518 11.40 -4.77 -11.96
CA LEU A 518 10.04 -4.24 -12.05
C LEU A 518 10.00 -2.76 -11.67
N SER A 519 10.59 -2.39 -10.54
CA SER A 519 10.69 -1.01 -10.08
C SER A 519 11.38 -0.11 -11.10
N TYR A 520 12.51 -0.56 -11.67
CA TYR A 520 13.23 0.18 -12.69
C TYR A 520 12.37 0.42 -13.93
N ALA A 521 11.73 -0.60 -14.45
CA ALA A 521 10.86 -0.47 -15.62
C ALA A 521 9.69 0.49 -15.36
N LEU A 522 8.96 0.30 -14.26
CA LEU A 522 7.77 1.11 -13.95
C LEU A 522 8.11 2.58 -13.68
N GLN A 523 9.23 2.89 -13.01
CA GLN A 523 9.65 4.27 -12.76
C GLN A 523 10.15 5.01 -14.02
N HIS A 524 10.48 4.29 -15.10
CA HIS A 524 10.79 4.88 -16.39
C HIS A 524 9.61 4.94 -17.35
N GLY A 525 8.43 4.51 -16.91
CA GLY A 525 7.16 4.62 -17.62
C GLY A 525 6.22 5.64 -16.98
N THR A 526 5.39 6.25 -17.80
CA THR A 526 4.24 7.06 -17.37
C THR A 526 3.00 6.17 -17.39
N TYR A 527 2.34 6.00 -16.26
CA TYR A 527 1.11 5.22 -16.16
C TYR A 527 0.03 5.78 -17.09
N TYR A 528 -0.72 4.92 -17.76
CA TYR A 528 -1.76 5.29 -18.72
C TYR A 528 -3.16 5.09 -18.12
N ALA A 529 -4.01 6.11 -18.22
CA ALA A 529 -5.42 6.06 -17.86
C ALA A 529 -6.23 7.06 -18.67
N ASP A 530 -7.40 6.62 -19.13
CA ASP A 530 -8.39 7.44 -19.87
C ASP A 530 -9.59 7.81 -19.00
N ILE A 531 -9.73 7.18 -17.84
CA ILE A 531 -10.86 7.31 -16.93
C ILE A 531 -10.40 7.96 -15.62
N ALA A 532 -11.11 8.98 -15.17
CA ALA A 532 -10.96 9.52 -13.82
C ALA A 532 -12.22 9.26 -12.99
N ILE A 533 -12.02 8.90 -11.72
CA ILE A 533 -13.10 8.53 -10.79
C ILE A 533 -13.16 9.53 -9.64
N LEU A 534 -14.35 10.11 -9.43
CA LEU A 534 -14.68 10.87 -8.24
C LEU A 534 -15.49 9.98 -7.28
N ASN A 535 -14.96 9.80 -6.06
CA ASN A 535 -15.62 9.09 -4.97
C ASN A 535 -16.52 10.02 -4.13
N PRO A 536 -17.46 9.47 -3.31
CA PRO A 536 -18.33 10.25 -2.43
C PRO A 536 -17.63 10.69 -1.13
N GLU A 537 -16.35 11.05 -1.16
CA GLU A 537 -15.58 11.40 0.05
C GLU A 537 -16.19 12.60 0.79
N ASN A 538 -16.61 13.63 0.05
CA ASN A 538 -17.22 14.81 0.62
C ASN A 538 -18.58 14.53 1.27
N ASP A 539 -19.38 13.65 0.68
CA ASP A 539 -20.62 13.17 1.29
C ASP A 539 -20.36 12.35 2.57
N MET A 540 -19.27 11.60 2.61
CA MET A 540 -18.88 10.89 3.83
C MET A 540 -18.38 11.84 4.92
N TRP A 541 -17.65 12.90 4.56
CA TRP A 541 -17.24 13.92 5.53
C TRP A 541 -18.45 14.58 6.18
N SER A 542 -19.49 14.84 5.42
CA SER A 542 -20.71 15.43 5.96
C SER A 542 -21.48 14.50 6.91
N THR A 543 -21.47 13.20 6.67
CA THR A 543 -22.26 12.21 7.41
C THR A 543 -21.50 11.54 8.56
N ILE A 544 -20.32 11.02 8.31
CA ILE A 544 -19.53 10.24 9.28
C ILE A 544 -18.22 10.92 9.69
N GLY A 545 -17.84 11.99 9.03
CA GLY A 545 -16.59 12.72 9.28
C GLY A 545 -15.36 11.98 8.76
N MET A 546 -14.29 12.75 8.56
CA MET A 546 -13.04 12.28 7.99
C MET A 546 -12.32 11.23 8.85
N GLN A 547 -12.38 11.39 10.19
CA GLN A 547 -11.66 10.53 11.14
C GLN A 547 -11.99 9.04 11.04
N ASN A 548 -13.11 8.71 10.43
CA ASN A 548 -13.62 7.35 10.43
C ASN A 548 -13.37 6.64 9.10
N GLU A 549 -12.70 7.29 8.18
CA GLU A 549 -12.50 6.79 6.82
C GLU A 549 -11.04 6.88 6.32
N PRO A 550 -10.08 6.30 7.05
CA PRO A 550 -8.70 6.27 6.57
C PRO A 550 -8.49 5.19 5.50
N PHE A 551 -9.27 4.11 5.58
CA PHE A 551 -9.17 2.96 4.70
C PHE A 551 -10.52 2.71 4.01
N PRO A 552 -10.50 2.22 2.78
CA PRO A 552 -11.66 2.21 1.89
C PRO A 552 -12.77 1.20 2.23
N ASN A 553 -12.81 0.66 3.43
CA ASN A 553 -13.91 -0.17 3.92
C ASN A 553 -15.04 0.72 4.45
N THR A 554 -15.72 1.37 3.56
CA THR A 554 -16.68 2.41 3.88
C THR A 554 -18.06 1.86 4.16
N THR A 555 -18.79 2.59 4.95
CA THR A 555 -20.22 2.39 5.13
C THR A 555 -21.02 2.87 3.92
N ARG A 556 -20.44 3.77 3.11
CA ARG A 556 -21.03 4.29 1.88
C ARG A 556 -20.25 3.78 0.67
N ALA A 557 -20.96 3.35 -0.38
CA ALA A 557 -20.42 2.78 -1.60
C ALA A 557 -19.30 1.72 -1.32
N PRO A 558 -19.60 0.62 -0.59
CA PRO A 558 -18.58 -0.38 -0.24
C PRO A 558 -18.01 -1.09 -1.48
N TYR A 559 -18.64 -0.93 -2.63
CA TYR A 559 -18.26 -1.47 -3.92
C TYR A 559 -17.27 -0.57 -4.70
N LYS A 560 -16.91 0.60 -4.20
CA LYS A 560 -16.06 1.55 -4.94
C LYS A 560 -14.71 0.95 -5.37
N THR A 561 -14.15 0.07 -4.55
CA THR A 561 -12.92 -0.66 -4.89
C THR A 561 -13.10 -1.64 -6.05
N MET A 562 -14.30 -2.17 -6.24
CA MET A 562 -14.60 -3.15 -7.28
C MET A 562 -14.72 -2.50 -8.66
N ILE A 563 -15.04 -1.23 -8.72
CA ILE A 563 -15.19 -0.49 -9.98
C ILE A 563 -13.85 -0.36 -10.70
N TRP A 564 -12.82 0.20 -10.02
CA TRP A 564 -11.52 0.38 -10.66
C TRP A 564 -10.87 -0.96 -11.03
N GLU A 565 -11.09 -2.00 -10.20
CA GLU A 565 -10.60 -3.34 -10.51
C GLU A 565 -11.31 -3.97 -11.71
N ALA A 566 -12.62 -3.79 -11.82
CA ALA A 566 -13.35 -4.27 -12.99
C ALA A 566 -12.85 -3.57 -14.27
N ILE A 567 -12.62 -2.25 -14.22
CA ILE A 567 -12.02 -1.49 -15.32
C ILE A 567 -10.66 -2.09 -15.70
N ASN A 568 -9.79 -2.30 -14.72
CA ASN A 568 -8.45 -2.85 -14.94
C ASN A 568 -8.50 -4.26 -15.53
N LYS A 569 -9.36 -5.13 -15.01
CA LYS A 569 -9.55 -6.52 -15.46
C LYS A 569 -10.18 -6.62 -16.85
N CYS A 570 -10.87 -5.58 -17.31
CA CYS A 570 -11.44 -5.48 -18.65
C CYS A 570 -10.55 -4.68 -19.63
N GLY A 571 -9.29 -4.41 -19.31
CA GLY A 571 -8.32 -3.81 -20.23
C GLY A 571 -8.27 -2.29 -20.22
N GLY A 572 -8.81 -1.62 -19.20
CA GLY A 572 -8.74 -0.16 -19.00
C GLY A 572 -7.79 0.27 -17.88
N GLY A 573 -7.52 1.58 -17.81
CA GLY A 573 -6.76 2.24 -16.76
C GLY A 573 -7.52 3.41 -16.14
N VAL A 574 -7.30 3.65 -14.85
CA VAL A 574 -8.03 4.68 -14.11
C VAL A 574 -7.13 5.41 -13.12
N ASP A 575 -7.45 6.69 -12.88
CA ASP A 575 -6.98 7.45 -11.73
C ASP A 575 -8.16 7.98 -10.92
N TYR A 576 -7.95 8.19 -9.62
CA TYR A 576 -8.90 8.90 -8.78
C TYR A 576 -8.62 10.40 -8.80
N VAL A 577 -9.68 11.19 -8.69
CA VAL A 577 -9.62 12.63 -8.60
C VAL A 577 -10.53 13.14 -7.48
N SER A 578 -10.29 14.37 -7.02
CA SER A 578 -11.16 15.08 -6.10
C SER A 578 -11.88 16.24 -6.77
N GLU A 579 -12.82 16.85 -6.09
CA GLU A 579 -13.48 18.05 -6.59
C GLU A 579 -12.51 19.23 -6.80
N ASN A 580 -11.54 19.41 -5.91
CA ASN A 580 -10.52 20.44 -6.06
C ASN A 580 -9.68 20.22 -7.33
N ILE A 581 -9.29 18.97 -7.61
CA ILE A 581 -8.56 18.60 -8.83
C ILE A 581 -9.42 18.86 -10.08
N ILE A 582 -10.72 18.57 -10.05
CA ILE A 582 -11.65 18.84 -11.16
C ILE A 582 -11.78 20.35 -11.38
N CYS A 583 -11.89 21.15 -10.31
CA CYS A 583 -12.01 22.60 -10.38
C CYS A 583 -10.74 23.29 -10.90
N ASP A 584 -9.57 22.79 -10.54
CA ASP A 584 -8.27 23.33 -10.96
C ASP A 584 -7.87 22.88 -12.37
N GLY A 585 -8.55 21.87 -12.91
CA GLY A 585 -8.29 21.33 -14.23
C GLY A 585 -8.97 22.09 -15.38
N GLU A 586 -8.60 21.76 -16.61
CA GLU A 586 -9.13 22.32 -17.86
C GLU A 586 -10.07 21.33 -18.55
N MET A 587 -11.30 21.77 -18.87
CA MET A 587 -12.26 21.01 -19.66
C MET A 587 -12.22 21.46 -21.12
N LYS A 588 -11.72 20.61 -22.00
CA LYS A 588 -11.52 21.00 -23.41
C LYS A 588 -11.53 19.82 -24.37
N GLN A 589 -12.25 19.96 -25.47
CA GLN A 589 -12.29 18.98 -26.57
C GLN A 589 -12.67 17.55 -26.11
N GLY A 590 -13.58 17.45 -25.16
CA GLY A 590 -14.01 16.18 -24.61
C GLY A 590 -13.06 15.56 -23.59
N GLU A 591 -12.05 16.30 -23.15
CA GLU A 591 -11.09 15.84 -22.17
C GLU A 591 -11.09 16.72 -20.91
N PHE A 592 -10.94 16.08 -19.78
CA PHE A 592 -10.50 16.71 -18.53
C PHE A 592 -8.99 16.61 -18.43
N ARG A 593 -8.32 17.75 -18.24
CA ARG A 593 -6.86 17.87 -18.18
C ARG A 593 -6.40 18.42 -16.84
N PHE A 594 -5.43 17.76 -16.24
CA PHE A 594 -4.77 18.22 -15.02
C PHE A 594 -3.27 17.90 -15.10
N GLY A 595 -2.42 18.93 -15.07
CA GLY A 595 -0.99 18.78 -15.37
C GLY A 595 -0.78 18.17 -16.75
N ASP A 596 -0.01 17.08 -16.82
CA ASP A 596 0.23 16.32 -18.06
C ASP A 596 -0.79 15.17 -18.26
N ARG A 597 -1.78 15.05 -17.36
CA ARG A 597 -2.82 14.01 -17.43
C ARG A 597 -4.04 14.51 -18.19
N HIS A 598 -4.68 13.60 -18.93
CA HIS A 598 -5.93 13.85 -19.62
C HIS A 598 -6.82 12.62 -19.59
N TYR A 599 -8.12 12.86 -19.41
CA TYR A 599 -9.14 11.82 -19.27
C TYR A 599 -10.34 12.20 -20.15
N ASN A 600 -10.83 11.26 -20.94
CA ASN A 600 -12.01 11.47 -21.77
C ASN A 600 -13.32 11.01 -21.13
N THR A 601 -13.20 10.34 -19.99
CA THR A 601 -14.33 9.80 -19.22
C THR A 601 -14.18 10.16 -17.74
N LEU A 602 -15.24 10.71 -17.15
CA LEU A 602 -15.37 10.93 -15.72
C LEU A 602 -16.46 10.02 -15.14
N MET A 603 -16.17 9.37 -14.03
CA MET A 603 -17.13 8.52 -13.31
C MET A 603 -17.34 9.06 -11.89
N LEU A 604 -18.58 9.28 -11.50
CA LEU A 604 -18.99 9.66 -10.16
C LEU A 604 -19.61 8.44 -9.48
N ILE A 605 -19.03 7.99 -8.36
CA ILE A 605 -19.50 6.81 -7.62
C ILE A 605 -20.28 7.26 -6.39
N ASP A 606 -21.60 7.11 -6.41
CA ASP A 606 -22.52 7.43 -5.30
C ASP A 606 -22.33 8.86 -4.74
N VAL A 607 -22.03 9.81 -5.63
CA VAL A 607 -21.86 11.23 -5.30
C VAL A 607 -23.22 11.89 -5.31
N GLU A 608 -23.64 12.37 -4.15
CA GLU A 608 -24.96 13.01 -3.93
C GLU A 608 -24.84 14.54 -3.95
N SER A 609 -23.72 15.04 -3.39
CA SER A 609 -23.47 16.46 -3.22
C SER A 609 -22.19 16.88 -3.93
N LEU A 610 -22.20 18.09 -4.50
CA LEU A 610 -21.01 18.70 -5.13
C LEU A 610 -20.91 20.19 -4.81
N HIS A 611 -19.71 20.73 -4.88
CA HIS A 611 -19.54 22.17 -4.98
C HIS A 611 -20.15 22.71 -6.29
N PRO A 612 -20.77 23.90 -6.28
CA PRO A 612 -21.32 24.50 -7.50
C PRO A 612 -20.29 24.59 -8.64
N GLU A 613 -19.04 24.95 -8.29
CA GLU A 613 -17.93 25.07 -9.23
C GLU A 613 -17.60 23.74 -9.91
N THR A 614 -17.65 22.63 -9.15
CA THR A 614 -17.47 21.27 -9.70
C THR A 614 -18.60 20.91 -10.65
N ALA A 615 -19.85 21.17 -10.28
CA ALA A 615 -21.01 20.91 -11.14
C ALA A 615 -20.93 21.69 -12.46
N GLU A 616 -20.50 22.96 -12.42
CA GLU A 616 -20.26 23.77 -13.61
C GLU A 616 -19.11 23.19 -14.49
N GLN A 617 -18.04 22.69 -13.89
CA GLN A 617 -16.94 22.06 -14.64
C GLN A 617 -17.40 20.76 -15.30
N LEU A 618 -18.19 19.93 -14.61
CA LEU A 618 -18.76 18.72 -15.19
C LEU A 618 -19.71 19.03 -16.36
N LEU A 619 -20.52 20.08 -16.26
CA LEU A 619 -21.34 20.54 -17.38
C LEU A 619 -20.45 20.94 -18.58
N ARG A 620 -19.41 21.75 -18.37
CA ARG A 620 -18.46 22.13 -19.43
C ARG A 620 -17.76 20.91 -20.03
N PHE A 621 -17.42 19.91 -19.21
CA PHE A 621 -16.83 18.66 -19.69
C PHE A 621 -17.75 17.96 -20.69
N VAL A 622 -19.03 17.75 -20.33
CA VAL A 622 -20.03 17.12 -21.18
C VAL A 622 -20.30 17.98 -22.44
N GLU A 623 -20.43 19.31 -22.28
CA GLU A 623 -20.60 20.25 -23.41
C GLU A 623 -19.44 20.17 -24.40
N SER A 624 -18.19 20.00 -23.89
CA SER A 624 -17.00 19.91 -24.72
C SER A 624 -16.86 18.57 -25.45
N GLY A 625 -17.67 17.56 -25.11
CA GLY A 625 -17.69 16.23 -25.74
C GLY A 625 -17.22 15.09 -24.84
N GLY A 626 -16.95 15.34 -23.56
CA GLY A 626 -16.54 14.33 -22.58
C GLY A 626 -17.72 13.43 -22.15
N LEU A 627 -17.40 12.21 -21.73
CA LEU A 627 -18.36 11.21 -21.26
C LEU A 627 -18.44 11.20 -19.74
N LEU A 628 -19.61 11.47 -19.18
CA LEU A 628 -19.86 11.45 -17.75
C LEU A 628 -20.75 10.28 -17.36
N LEU A 629 -20.25 9.43 -16.42
CA LEU A 629 -21.05 8.36 -15.82
C LEU A 629 -21.35 8.69 -14.36
N CYS A 630 -22.64 8.59 -13.98
CA CYS A 630 -23.05 8.56 -12.58
C CYS A 630 -23.44 7.14 -12.20
N ILE A 631 -22.79 6.61 -11.18
CA ILE A 631 -23.05 5.26 -10.67
C ILE A 631 -23.75 5.38 -9.32
N ASP A 632 -24.92 4.78 -9.22
CA ASP A 632 -25.82 4.72 -8.06
C ASP A 632 -26.60 6.01 -7.78
N THR A 633 -26.00 7.18 -7.79
CA THR A 633 -26.64 8.48 -7.49
C THR A 633 -26.28 9.53 -8.53
N ILE A 634 -27.21 10.44 -8.80
CA ILE A 634 -26.98 11.65 -9.59
C ILE A 634 -26.91 12.82 -8.60
N PRO A 635 -25.84 13.64 -8.60
CA PRO A 635 -25.74 14.81 -7.73
C PRO A 635 -26.91 15.77 -7.90
N HIS A 636 -27.42 16.30 -6.77
CA HIS A 636 -28.62 17.15 -6.79
C HIS A 636 -28.64 18.26 -5.74
N HIS A 637 -27.62 18.36 -4.88
CA HIS A 637 -27.48 19.47 -3.93
C HIS A 637 -25.99 19.80 -3.66
N SER A 638 -25.78 20.91 -2.97
CA SER A 638 -24.44 21.41 -2.68
C SER A 638 -23.94 20.98 -1.31
N LEU A 639 -22.63 21.15 -1.11
CA LEU A 639 -21.93 20.94 0.15
C LEU A 639 -21.80 22.21 0.98
N GLY A 640 -21.57 22.05 2.29
CA GLY A 640 -21.24 23.09 3.23
C GLY A 640 -22.41 23.98 3.63
N LEU A 641 -22.24 24.63 4.80
CA LEU A 641 -23.20 25.56 5.38
C LEU A 641 -22.91 26.99 5.00
N SER A 642 -21.67 27.33 4.64
CA SER A 642 -21.23 28.67 4.31
C SER A 642 -21.92 29.21 3.06
N GLY A 643 -22.34 30.48 3.07
CA GLY A 643 -22.93 31.18 1.93
C GLY A 643 -24.43 30.93 1.71
N ASP A 644 -24.94 31.24 0.52
CA ASP A 644 -26.36 31.04 0.15
C ASP A 644 -26.60 29.61 -0.33
N ILE A 645 -27.08 28.76 0.58
CA ILE A 645 -27.33 27.33 0.34
C ILE A 645 -28.35 27.13 -0.79
N THR A 646 -29.45 27.93 -0.81
CA THR A 646 -30.50 27.80 -1.81
C THR A 646 -29.96 28.05 -3.22
N MET A 647 -29.14 29.08 -3.34
CA MET A 647 -28.49 29.40 -4.61
C MET A 647 -27.51 28.29 -5.02
N LYS A 648 -26.68 27.80 -4.09
CA LYS A 648 -25.70 26.73 -4.34
C LYS A 648 -26.39 25.44 -4.79
N ASP A 649 -27.44 25.01 -4.09
CA ASP A 649 -28.25 23.83 -4.45
C ASP A 649 -28.89 23.99 -5.84
N SER A 650 -29.42 25.20 -6.14
CA SER A 650 -30.01 25.50 -7.45
C SER A 650 -28.99 25.38 -8.60
N ILE A 651 -27.74 25.77 -8.39
CA ILE A 651 -26.69 25.66 -9.40
C ILE A 651 -26.41 24.17 -9.69
N VAL A 652 -26.18 23.36 -8.64
CA VAL A 652 -25.90 21.93 -8.82
C VAL A 652 -27.06 21.23 -9.54
N HIS A 653 -28.28 21.48 -9.08
CA HIS A 653 -29.48 20.91 -9.70
C HIS A 653 -29.59 21.28 -11.18
N HIS A 654 -29.45 22.58 -11.50
CA HIS A 654 -29.55 23.09 -12.85
C HIS A 654 -28.46 22.51 -13.79
N CYS A 655 -27.22 22.41 -13.32
CA CYS A 655 -26.14 21.79 -14.10
C CYS A 655 -26.48 20.33 -14.47
N PHE A 656 -26.97 19.54 -13.50
CA PHE A 656 -27.31 18.15 -13.78
C PHE A 656 -28.60 17.98 -14.59
N GLU A 657 -29.57 18.90 -14.49
CA GLU A 657 -30.69 18.95 -15.44
C GLU A 657 -30.22 19.18 -16.88
N GLN A 658 -29.21 20.04 -17.07
CA GLN A 658 -28.65 20.26 -18.40
C GLN A 658 -27.79 19.09 -18.88
N ILE A 659 -26.95 18.53 -18.03
CA ILE A 659 -26.10 17.36 -18.33
C ILE A 659 -26.96 16.19 -18.83
N GLN A 660 -28.10 15.92 -18.19
CA GLN A 660 -29.00 14.82 -18.56
C GLN A 660 -29.63 14.97 -19.96
N ASN A 661 -29.59 16.16 -20.58
CA ASN A 661 -30.04 16.37 -21.96
C ASN A 661 -29.03 15.87 -23.02
N TYR A 662 -27.81 15.55 -22.64
CA TYR A 662 -26.77 15.01 -23.52
C TYR A 662 -26.79 13.47 -23.49
N GLU A 663 -27.82 12.84 -24.06
CA GLU A 663 -28.06 11.39 -24.03
C GLU A 663 -26.88 10.53 -24.54
N ASP A 664 -26.05 11.10 -25.42
CA ASP A 664 -24.86 10.45 -25.97
C ASP A 664 -23.57 10.62 -25.12
N ARG A 665 -23.61 11.42 -24.05
CA ARG A 665 -22.47 11.81 -23.22
C ARG A 665 -22.72 11.72 -21.72
N PHE A 666 -23.95 11.41 -21.34
CA PHE A 666 -24.32 11.18 -19.94
C PHE A 666 -24.91 9.79 -19.76
N VAL A 667 -24.40 9.05 -18.80
CA VAL A 667 -24.85 7.70 -18.47
C VAL A 667 -25.15 7.61 -16.98
N PHE A 668 -26.33 7.08 -16.65
CA PHE A 668 -26.67 6.75 -15.27
C PHE A 668 -26.91 5.24 -15.16
N VAL A 669 -26.21 4.59 -14.21
CA VAL A 669 -26.32 3.14 -13.99
C VAL A 669 -26.34 2.80 -12.51
N LYS A 670 -26.97 1.67 -12.19
CA LYS A 670 -26.90 1.11 -10.83
C LYS A 670 -25.81 0.03 -10.77
N PRO A 671 -25.03 -0.01 -9.67
CA PRO A 671 -24.04 -1.07 -9.49
C PRO A 671 -24.74 -2.40 -9.19
N PRO A 672 -24.15 -3.53 -9.55
CA PRO A 672 -24.67 -4.83 -9.18
C PRO A 672 -24.34 -5.12 -7.71
N LYS A 673 -24.98 -6.13 -7.13
CA LYS A 673 -24.59 -6.64 -5.80
C LYS A 673 -23.33 -7.49 -5.86
N GLU A 674 -23.17 -8.24 -6.96
CA GLU A 674 -22.08 -9.17 -7.24
C GLU A 674 -21.79 -9.17 -8.76
N GLY A 675 -20.66 -9.70 -9.19
CA GLY A 675 -20.32 -9.82 -10.61
C GLY A 675 -19.96 -8.48 -11.27
N PHE A 676 -19.11 -7.68 -10.66
CA PHE A 676 -18.69 -6.37 -11.18
C PHE A 676 -17.92 -6.46 -12.51
N ILE A 677 -17.17 -7.54 -12.75
CA ILE A 677 -16.44 -7.73 -14.01
C ILE A 677 -17.41 -7.86 -15.18
N PRO A 678 -18.33 -8.84 -15.25
CA PRO A 678 -19.26 -8.96 -16.35
C PRO A 678 -20.22 -7.75 -16.47
N TRP A 679 -20.53 -7.08 -15.36
CA TRP A 679 -21.29 -5.85 -15.38
C TRP A 679 -20.53 -4.72 -16.09
N TYR A 680 -19.25 -4.49 -15.74
CA TYR A 680 -18.45 -3.45 -16.36
C TYR A 680 -18.12 -3.78 -17.82
N ASP A 681 -17.79 -5.03 -18.12
CA ASP A 681 -17.56 -5.51 -19.48
C ASP A 681 -18.78 -5.21 -20.39
N SER A 682 -20.00 -5.48 -19.90
CA SER A 682 -21.23 -5.11 -20.60
C SER A 682 -21.36 -3.59 -20.80
N LEU A 683 -21.06 -2.77 -19.76
CA LEU A 683 -21.11 -1.31 -19.88
C LEU A 683 -20.10 -0.80 -20.89
N MET A 684 -18.89 -1.35 -20.86
CA MET A 684 -17.80 -0.97 -21.74
C MET A 684 -18.21 -1.12 -23.22
N HIS A 685 -18.85 -2.23 -23.55
CA HIS A 685 -19.32 -2.48 -24.91
C HIS A 685 -20.56 -1.64 -25.28
N VAL A 686 -21.53 -1.47 -24.38
CA VAL A 686 -22.78 -0.72 -24.66
C VAL A 686 -22.50 0.76 -24.84
N TYR A 687 -21.64 1.36 -24.02
CA TYR A 687 -21.36 2.78 -24.02
C TYR A 687 -20.03 3.14 -24.66
N ASN A 688 -19.32 2.16 -25.24
CA ASN A 688 -18.00 2.34 -25.85
C ASN A 688 -17.03 3.04 -24.90
N LEU A 689 -16.94 2.55 -23.62
CA LEU A 689 -16.04 3.11 -22.63
C LEU A 689 -14.58 2.86 -23.03
N PRO A 690 -13.67 3.77 -22.67
CA PRO A 690 -12.27 3.65 -23.07
C PRO A 690 -11.61 2.42 -22.45
N HIS A 691 -10.89 1.70 -23.27
CA HIS A 691 -10.02 0.59 -22.93
C HIS A 691 -8.91 0.51 -23.98
N TYR A 692 -7.80 -0.08 -23.63
CA TYR A 692 -6.62 -0.17 -24.51
C TYR A 692 -6.20 -1.59 -24.84
N LEU A 693 -6.91 -2.57 -24.28
CA LEU A 693 -6.78 -4.01 -24.56
C LEU A 693 -8.17 -4.64 -24.62
N ASP A 694 -8.38 -5.54 -25.57
CA ASP A 694 -9.53 -6.43 -25.56
C ASP A 694 -9.13 -7.76 -24.89
N ILE A 695 -9.68 -8.03 -23.72
CA ILE A 695 -9.46 -9.27 -22.96
C ILE A 695 -10.66 -10.17 -23.16
N GLU A 696 -10.49 -11.31 -23.84
CA GLU A 696 -11.60 -12.19 -24.23
C GLU A 696 -12.37 -12.75 -23.02
N THR A 697 -11.66 -13.10 -21.96
CA THR A 697 -12.25 -13.66 -20.73
C THR A 697 -11.66 -12.95 -19.51
N PRO A 698 -12.19 -11.76 -19.14
CA PRO A 698 -11.76 -11.09 -17.93
C PRO A 698 -11.95 -11.96 -16.69
N ASP A 699 -10.92 -12.02 -15.83
CA ASP A 699 -10.85 -12.93 -14.70
C ASP A 699 -10.58 -12.18 -13.38
N PRO A 700 -11.12 -12.61 -12.23
CA PRO A 700 -10.91 -11.99 -10.95
C PRO A 700 -9.44 -11.88 -10.51
N PHE A 701 -8.58 -12.76 -11.00
CA PHE A 701 -7.18 -12.87 -10.58
C PHE A 701 -6.19 -12.29 -11.57
N VAL A 702 -6.63 -12.02 -12.81
CA VAL A 702 -5.79 -11.44 -13.86
C VAL A 702 -5.98 -9.93 -13.92
N MET A 703 -4.92 -9.20 -13.72
CA MET A 703 -4.89 -7.73 -13.72
C MET A 703 -3.71 -7.22 -14.55
N GLN A 704 -3.80 -5.98 -15.03
CA GLN A 704 -2.80 -5.41 -15.90
C GLN A 704 -2.63 -3.89 -15.69
N ASN A 705 -1.46 -3.37 -16.06
CA ASN A 705 -1.21 -1.92 -16.14
C ASN A 705 -0.42 -1.59 -17.40
N ARG A 706 -0.82 -0.47 -18.04
CA ARG A 706 -0.12 0.13 -19.18
C ARG A 706 0.75 1.29 -18.73
N TYR A 707 1.96 1.36 -19.29
CA TYR A 707 2.87 2.49 -19.14
C TYR A 707 3.43 2.89 -20.50
N THR A 708 3.66 4.19 -20.70
CA THR A 708 4.31 4.72 -21.90
C THR A 708 5.67 5.28 -21.53
N THR A 709 6.71 4.89 -22.23
CA THR A 709 8.08 5.38 -22.03
C THR A 709 8.30 6.73 -22.71
N ASP A 710 9.38 7.44 -22.38
CA ASP A 710 9.67 8.77 -22.94
C ASP A 710 9.90 8.74 -24.45
N ASP A 711 10.40 7.64 -25.02
CA ASP A 711 10.57 7.45 -26.47
C ASP A 711 9.29 6.99 -27.19
N GLY A 712 8.19 6.81 -26.46
CA GLY A 712 6.89 6.40 -26.96
C GLY A 712 6.76 4.89 -27.21
N SER A 713 7.64 4.08 -26.62
CA SER A 713 7.43 2.64 -26.48
C SER A 713 6.35 2.38 -25.42
N GLU A 714 5.70 1.22 -25.46
CA GLU A 714 4.62 0.85 -24.50
C GLU A 714 5.07 -0.31 -23.66
N MET A 715 4.67 -0.31 -22.39
CA MET A 715 4.88 -1.44 -21.48
C MET A 715 3.54 -1.93 -20.94
N LEU A 716 3.37 -3.25 -20.90
CA LEU A 716 2.26 -3.92 -20.24
C LEU A 716 2.81 -4.81 -19.13
N PHE A 717 2.41 -4.55 -17.90
CA PHE A 717 2.64 -5.45 -16.78
C PHE A 717 1.35 -6.24 -16.53
N LEU A 718 1.39 -7.55 -16.74
CA LEU A 718 0.26 -8.47 -16.64
C LEU A 718 0.52 -9.48 -15.52
N VAL A 719 -0.47 -9.73 -14.66
CA VAL A 719 -0.33 -10.52 -13.44
C VAL A 719 -1.48 -11.52 -13.30
N ASN A 720 -1.15 -12.78 -12.99
CA ASN A 720 -2.06 -13.72 -12.35
C ASN A 720 -1.77 -13.78 -10.85
N SER A 721 -2.67 -13.27 -10.04
CA SER A 721 -2.53 -13.24 -8.58
C SER A 721 -3.06 -14.48 -7.88
N HIS A 722 -3.57 -15.49 -8.62
CA HIS A 722 -3.99 -16.76 -8.03
C HIS A 722 -2.78 -17.64 -7.69
N ARG A 723 -2.76 -18.18 -6.46
CA ARG A 723 -1.61 -18.95 -5.97
C ARG A 723 -1.47 -20.34 -6.63
N TYR A 724 -2.58 -20.97 -7.03
CA TYR A 724 -2.60 -22.38 -7.44
C TYR A 724 -3.18 -22.62 -8.83
N GLN A 725 -3.88 -21.65 -9.42
CA GLN A 725 -4.54 -21.84 -10.71
C GLN A 725 -3.88 -21.03 -11.81
N SER A 726 -3.72 -21.68 -12.97
CA SER A 726 -3.36 -21.00 -14.21
C SER A 726 -4.59 -20.42 -14.86
N HIS A 727 -4.42 -19.31 -15.56
CA HIS A 727 -5.47 -18.65 -16.33
C HIS A 727 -5.06 -18.53 -17.79
N GLN A 728 -5.93 -19.01 -18.68
CA GLN A 728 -5.76 -18.83 -20.11
C GLN A 728 -6.66 -17.70 -20.57
N THR A 729 -6.07 -16.72 -21.26
CA THR A 729 -6.81 -15.59 -21.80
C THR A 729 -6.19 -15.12 -23.10
N LYS A 730 -7.05 -14.79 -24.08
CA LYS A 730 -6.62 -14.13 -25.31
C LYS A 730 -6.71 -12.62 -25.10
N ILE A 731 -5.62 -11.91 -25.37
CA ILE A 731 -5.57 -10.45 -25.32
C ILE A 731 -5.27 -9.93 -26.72
N THR A 732 -6.14 -9.03 -27.21
CA THR A 732 -5.93 -8.32 -28.48
C THR A 732 -5.42 -6.91 -28.16
N PHE A 733 -4.29 -6.55 -28.75
CA PHE A 733 -3.68 -5.24 -28.60
C PHE A 733 -4.23 -4.27 -29.64
N HIS A 734 -4.65 -3.09 -29.21
CA HIS A 734 -5.11 -2.08 -30.14
C HIS A 734 -3.97 -1.60 -31.05
N ARG A 735 -4.31 -1.10 -32.23
CA ARG A 735 -3.33 -0.73 -33.26
C ARG A 735 -2.25 0.27 -32.78
N GLU A 736 -2.57 1.10 -31.81
CA GLU A 736 -1.62 2.05 -31.21
C GLU A 736 -0.42 1.37 -30.51
N TRP A 737 -0.61 0.10 -30.06
CA TRP A 737 0.44 -0.71 -29.48
C TRP A 737 1.33 -1.34 -30.56
N THR A 738 0.76 -1.76 -31.68
CA THR A 738 1.40 -2.62 -32.66
C THR A 738 1.94 -1.85 -33.85
N GLU A 739 1.36 -0.67 -34.17
CA GLU A 739 1.78 0.12 -35.31
C GLU A 739 3.22 0.67 -35.15
N ARG A 740 4.16 0.09 -35.94
CA ARG A 740 5.58 0.42 -35.93
C ARG A 740 6.27 0.16 -34.59
N LYS A 741 5.78 -0.77 -33.82
CA LYS A 741 6.36 -1.22 -32.56
C LYS A 741 6.53 -2.75 -32.60
N TYR A 742 7.50 -3.27 -31.85
CA TYR A 742 7.86 -4.68 -31.84
C TYR A 742 7.74 -5.20 -30.41
N PRO A 743 6.93 -6.24 -30.13
CA PRO A 743 6.71 -6.75 -28.80
C PRO A 743 7.85 -7.67 -28.35
N TRP A 744 8.29 -7.44 -27.13
CA TRP A 744 9.27 -8.23 -26.41
C TRP A 744 8.74 -8.59 -25.02
N VAL A 745 9.10 -9.76 -24.53
CA VAL A 745 8.97 -10.10 -23.11
C VAL A 745 10.29 -9.74 -22.44
N TRP A 746 10.25 -8.90 -21.43
CA TRP A 746 11.40 -8.63 -20.57
C TRP A 746 11.28 -9.49 -19.31
N ASP A 747 12.16 -10.47 -19.16
CA ASP A 747 12.13 -11.40 -18.04
C ASP A 747 12.60 -10.72 -16.75
N LEU A 748 11.66 -10.53 -15.83
CA LEU A 748 11.90 -9.89 -14.54
C LEU A 748 12.86 -10.71 -13.64
N HIS A 749 13.02 -12.01 -13.87
CA HIS A 749 13.91 -12.87 -13.07
C HIS A 749 15.34 -12.91 -13.60
N THR A 750 15.50 -13.10 -14.90
CA THR A 750 16.83 -13.22 -15.52
C THR A 750 17.39 -11.88 -15.97
N GLY A 751 16.52 -10.93 -16.31
CA GLY A 751 16.90 -9.67 -16.97
C GLY A 751 17.13 -9.84 -18.48
N GLU A 752 16.78 -10.98 -19.05
CA GLU A 752 16.84 -11.25 -20.47
C GLU A 752 15.59 -10.75 -21.19
N GLN A 753 15.66 -10.60 -22.50
CA GLN A 753 14.51 -10.26 -23.33
C GLN A 753 14.30 -11.28 -24.44
N TYR A 754 13.03 -11.54 -24.77
CA TYR A 754 12.61 -12.50 -25.78
C TYR A 754 11.59 -11.88 -26.72
N PRO A 755 11.69 -12.11 -28.05
CA PRO A 755 10.69 -11.59 -28.99
C PRO A 755 9.35 -12.30 -28.76
N LEU A 756 8.26 -11.52 -28.69
CA LEU A 756 6.91 -12.02 -28.65
C LEU A 756 6.33 -12.03 -30.08
N THR A 757 5.76 -13.15 -30.53
CA THR A 757 5.13 -13.23 -31.84
C THR A 757 3.62 -13.17 -31.68
N LEU A 758 3.00 -12.08 -32.11
CA LEU A 758 1.54 -11.94 -32.11
C LEU A 758 0.89 -12.75 -33.23
N ASN A 759 -0.37 -13.08 -33.05
CA ASN A 759 -1.26 -13.63 -34.07
C ASN A 759 -1.52 -12.59 -35.18
N GLU A 760 -2.10 -13.01 -36.31
CA GLU A 760 -2.41 -12.12 -37.44
C GLU A 760 -3.42 -11.00 -37.11
N ASP A 761 -4.22 -11.19 -36.03
CA ASP A 761 -5.21 -10.24 -35.52
C ASP A 761 -4.67 -9.34 -34.38
N ASP A 762 -3.34 -9.20 -34.28
CA ASP A 762 -2.67 -8.44 -33.20
C ASP A 762 -2.95 -9.00 -31.78
N SER A 763 -3.37 -10.25 -31.66
CA SER A 763 -3.63 -10.90 -30.37
C SER A 763 -2.50 -11.83 -29.94
N TYR A 764 -2.55 -12.22 -28.65
CA TYR A 764 -1.72 -13.29 -28.10
C TYR A 764 -2.52 -14.14 -27.10
N ASP A 765 -2.33 -15.44 -27.14
CA ASP A 765 -2.96 -16.41 -26.24
C ASP A 765 -2.04 -16.62 -25.02
N PHE A 766 -2.36 -15.97 -23.91
CA PHE A 766 -1.59 -16.08 -22.66
C PHE A 766 -2.03 -17.31 -21.87
N ASP A 767 -1.06 -18.06 -21.38
CA ASP A 767 -1.24 -19.10 -20.36
C ASP A 767 -0.44 -18.68 -19.11
N LEU A 768 -1.08 -17.88 -18.28
CA LEU A 768 -0.48 -17.37 -17.05
C LEU A 768 -0.53 -18.44 -15.96
N GLY A 769 0.62 -18.95 -15.56
CA GLY A 769 0.76 -19.88 -14.45
C GLY A 769 0.35 -19.25 -13.10
N PRO A 770 0.27 -20.07 -12.03
CA PRO A 770 0.02 -19.57 -10.68
C PRO A 770 1.05 -18.53 -10.26
N ALA A 771 0.61 -17.43 -9.66
CA ALA A 771 1.48 -16.33 -9.20
C ALA A 771 2.40 -15.74 -10.29
N GLU A 772 2.12 -15.98 -11.56
CA GLU A 772 2.94 -15.53 -12.67
C GLU A 772 2.66 -14.09 -13.05
N SER A 773 3.69 -13.39 -13.50
CA SER A 773 3.59 -12.04 -14.03
C SER A 773 4.53 -11.88 -15.22
N VAL A 774 4.13 -11.04 -16.16
CA VAL A 774 4.84 -10.80 -17.41
C VAL A 774 4.98 -9.31 -17.65
N LEU A 775 6.16 -8.87 -18.05
CA LEU A 775 6.41 -7.53 -18.55
C LEU A 775 6.62 -7.61 -20.06
N ILE A 776 5.70 -7.02 -20.82
CA ILE A 776 5.76 -6.94 -22.27
C ILE A 776 6.10 -5.51 -22.66
N VAL A 777 7.09 -5.36 -23.53
CA VAL A 777 7.53 -4.06 -24.02
C VAL A 777 7.39 -4.02 -25.54
N PHE A 778 6.61 -3.07 -26.03
CA PHE A 778 6.44 -2.78 -27.46
C PHE A 778 7.40 -1.68 -27.84
N GLU A 779 8.57 -2.08 -28.33
CA GLU A 779 9.66 -1.18 -28.68
C GLU A 779 9.41 -0.45 -30.00
N ARG A 780 9.70 0.84 -30.03
CA ARG A 780 9.55 1.70 -31.21
C ARG A 780 10.69 1.57 -32.23
N SER A 781 11.84 1.09 -31.81
CA SER A 781 13.01 0.86 -32.67
C SER A 781 12.86 -0.44 -33.46
N LYS A 782 13.46 -0.50 -34.66
CA LYS A 782 13.47 -1.73 -35.48
C LYS A 782 14.09 -2.88 -34.69
N PRO A 783 13.51 -4.10 -34.75
CA PRO A 783 14.19 -5.25 -34.20
C PRO A 783 15.54 -5.41 -34.86
N TRP A 784 16.50 -5.81 -34.07
CA TRP A 784 17.80 -6.22 -34.56
C TRP A 784 17.61 -7.31 -35.61
N ASP A 785 18.10 -7.12 -36.84
CA ASP A 785 17.95 -8.15 -37.87
C ASP A 785 18.75 -9.39 -37.46
N VAL A 786 18.05 -10.39 -36.91
CA VAL A 786 18.64 -11.67 -36.49
C VAL A 786 19.54 -12.28 -37.58
N ARG A 787 19.31 -11.90 -38.85
CA ARG A 787 20.14 -12.33 -39.98
C ARG A 787 21.51 -11.62 -40.01
N SER A 788 21.67 -10.47 -39.35
CA SER A 788 22.93 -9.74 -39.24
C SER A 788 23.74 -10.09 -38.01
N ALA A 789 23.19 -10.88 -37.07
CA ALA A 789 23.86 -11.32 -35.85
C ALA A 789 25.05 -12.24 -36.15
N PRO A 790 26.16 -12.13 -35.39
CA PRO A 790 27.25 -13.12 -35.43
C PRO A 790 26.71 -14.55 -35.26
N THR A 791 27.29 -15.51 -35.95
CA THR A 791 26.83 -16.90 -36.00
C THR A 791 26.68 -17.51 -34.59
N ALA A 792 27.60 -17.20 -33.66
CA ALA A 792 27.53 -17.67 -32.28
C ALA A 792 26.31 -17.10 -31.50
N LEU A 793 25.91 -15.87 -31.81
CA LEU A 793 24.72 -15.25 -31.22
C LEU A 793 23.45 -15.77 -31.89
N ARG A 794 23.50 -16.09 -33.17
CA ARG A 794 22.41 -16.71 -33.93
C ARG A 794 22.12 -18.16 -33.48
N ASP A 795 23.12 -18.88 -33.09
CA ASP A 795 22.99 -20.22 -32.51
C ASP A 795 22.56 -20.17 -31.05
N SER A 796 23.03 -19.17 -30.30
CA SER A 796 22.53 -18.84 -28.95
C SER A 796 21.06 -18.39 -28.99
N LEU A 797 20.67 -17.48 -29.91
CA LEU A 797 19.30 -17.05 -30.11
C LEU A 797 18.37 -18.17 -30.63
N ARG A 798 18.90 -19.14 -31.38
CA ARG A 798 18.14 -20.34 -31.77
C ARG A 798 18.00 -21.33 -30.63
N SER A 799 18.95 -21.38 -29.71
CA SER A 799 18.84 -22.17 -28.47
C SER A 799 17.97 -21.47 -27.43
N VAL A 800 17.94 -20.12 -27.43
CA VAL A 800 17.17 -19.25 -26.53
C VAL A 800 15.77 -18.94 -27.08
N ALA A 801 15.52 -19.07 -28.40
CA ALA A 801 14.17 -19.02 -28.99
C ALA A 801 13.25 -20.18 -28.56
N LYS A 802 13.73 -21.04 -27.68
CA LYS A 802 12.95 -22.02 -26.93
C LYS A 802 12.60 -21.43 -25.57
N VAL A 803 11.70 -20.50 -25.60
CA VAL A 803 11.23 -19.72 -24.45
C VAL A 803 10.44 -20.59 -23.49
N PRO A 804 10.61 -20.40 -22.17
CA PRO A 804 9.66 -20.92 -21.17
C PRO A 804 8.24 -20.34 -21.29
N PHE A 805 8.00 -19.47 -22.27
CA PHE A 805 6.70 -18.84 -22.57
C PHE A 805 6.03 -19.40 -23.83
N GLU A 806 6.38 -20.59 -24.27
CA GLU A 806 5.46 -21.32 -25.12
C GLU A 806 4.29 -21.75 -24.26
N ALA A 807 3.15 -21.05 -24.46
CA ALA A 807 1.86 -21.56 -24.05
C ALA A 807 1.81 -23.05 -24.38
N PRO A 808 1.33 -23.95 -23.51
CA PRO A 808 1.20 -25.33 -23.85
C PRO A 808 0.42 -25.36 -25.15
N ARG A 809 1.11 -25.69 -26.25
CA ARG A 809 0.45 -25.95 -27.52
C ARG A 809 -0.64 -26.93 -27.23
N THR A 810 -1.84 -26.67 -27.71
CA THR A 810 -3.00 -27.55 -27.68
C THR A 810 -2.57 -29.01 -27.72
N PRO A 811 -3.20 -29.92 -26.96
CA PRO A 811 -2.75 -31.31 -26.80
C PRO A 811 -2.88 -32.09 -28.08
N MET A 812 -1.92 -31.94 -28.98
CA MET A 812 -1.76 -32.77 -30.20
C MET A 812 -0.34 -33.36 -30.29
N GLY A 813 0.42 -33.41 -29.21
CA GLY A 813 1.60 -34.27 -29.07
C GLY A 813 1.35 -35.25 -27.94
N SER A 814 1.59 -36.50 -28.13
CA SER A 814 1.55 -37.51 -27.08
C SER A 814 2.74 -37.23 -26.14
N HIS A 815 2.50 -36.47 -25.06
CA HIS A 815 3.48 -36.34 -23.97
C HIS A 815 3.59 -37.70 -23.27
N VAL A 816 4.74 -38.31 -23.29
CA VAL A 816 5.02 -39.46 -22.43
C VAL A 816 5.64 -38.87 -21.15
N GLY A 817 4.80 -38.56 -20.19
CA GLY A 817 5.25 -38.20 -18.84
C GLY A 817 5.46 -39.48 -18.01
N ILE A 818 6.63 -39.59 -17.43
CA ILE A 818 6.92 -40.65 -16.43
C ILE A 818 6.68 -40.03 -15.07
N ASP A 819 5.72 -40.60 -14.30
CA ASP A 819 5.48 -40.22 -12.90
C ASP A 819 6.57 -40.84 -12.03
N ILE A 820 7.34 -39.96 -11.36
CA ILE A 820 8.40 -40.33 -10.42
C ILE A 820 8.11 -39.89 -9.00
N SER A 821 6.84 -39.70 -8.64
CA SER A 821 6.38 -39.18 -7.34
C SER A 821 6.60 -40.10 -6.15
N THR A 822 6.99 -41.34 -6.35
CA THR A 822 7.18 -42.34 -5.29
C THR A 822 8.64 -42.67 -5.04
N ASP A 823 8.95 -43.24 -3.89
CA ASP A 823 10.25 -43.89 -3.60
C ASP A 823 11.42 -42.87 -3.58
N TRP A 824 11.37 -41.94 -2.62
CA TRP A 824 12.35 -40.86 -2.44
C TRP A 824 13.18 -41.08 -1.17
N ASP A 825 14.51 -40.98 -1.28
CA ASP A 825 15.38 -40.80 -0.12
C ASP A 825 15.35 -39.34 0.30
N VAL A 826 15.07 -39.06 1.57
CA VAL A 826 14.82 -37.71 2.07
C VAL A 826 15.73 -37.39 3.26
N GLU A 827 16.30 -36.23 3.23
CA GLU A 827 17.09 -35.64 4.31
C GLU A 827 16.43 -34.34 4.77
N LEU A 828 16.10 -34.23 6.04
CA LEU A 828 15.51 -33.06 6.68
C LEU A 828 16.61 -32.32 7.45
N ILE A 829 17.04 -31.17 6.96
CA ILE A 829 18.05 -30.31 7.57
C ILE A 829 17.36 -29.16 8.27
N HIS A 830 17.32 -29.21 9.61
CA HIS A 830 16.61 -28.19 10.38
C HIS A 830 17.40 -26.88 10.46
N ALA A 831 16.73 -25.75 10.23
CA ALA A 831 17.40 -24.43 10.17
C ALA A 831 17.96 -23.94 11.52
N ARG A 832 17.44 -24.41 12.65
CA ARG A 832 17.80 -23.93 14.00
C ARG A 832 18.33 -25.01 14.92
N LEU A 833 17.86 -26.23 14.75
CA LEU A 833 18.34 -27.38 15.53
C LEU A 833 19.50 -28.01 14.75
N ASP A 834 20.59 -28.28 15.41
CA ASP A 834 21.72 -29.02 14.82
C ASP A 834 21.30 -30.49 14.60
N THR A 835 20.26 -30.67 13.79
CA THR A 835 19.59 -31.94 13.54
C THR A 835 19.42 -32.20 12.07
N VAL A 836 19.88 -33.33 11.62
CA VAL A 836 19.64 -33.90 10.30
C VAL A 836 18.94 -35.22 10.45
N ILE A 837 17.78 -35.36 9.82
CA ILE A 837 16.99 -36.59 9.85
C ILE A 837 17.01 -37.24 8.48
N TYR A 838 17.48 -38.48 8.38
CA TYR A 838 17.41 -39.28 7.16
C TYR A 838 16.19 -40.19 7.22
N THR A 839 15.37 -40.12 6.18
CA THR A 839 14.14 -40.90 6.09
C THR A 839 13.87 -41.30 4.62
N HIS A 840 12.82 -42.08 4.41
CA HIS A 840 12.38 -42.51 3.10
C HIS A 840 10.89 -42.22 2.94
N PHE A 841 10.50 -41.68 1.81
CA PHE A 841 9.10 -41.37 1.49
C PHE A 841 8.63 -42.30 0.37
N ASP A 842 7.77 -43.25 0.70
CA ASP A 842 7.13 -44.11 -0.31
C ASP A 842 6.27 -43.28 -1.29
N THR A 843 5.64 -42.22 -0.80
CA THR A 843 4.84 -41.25 -1.54
C THR A 843 5.06 -39.84 -1.02
N LEU A 844 4.94 -38.84 -1.89
CA LEU A 844 5.02 -37.45 -1.50
C LEU A 844 3.75 -37.01 -0.75
N PHE A 845 3.91 -36.12 0.21
CA PHE A 845 2.82 -35.55 1.01
C PHE A 845 3.18 -34.17 1.53
N ASP A 846 2.19 -33.41 1.98
CA ASP A 846 2.43 -32.15 2.67
C ASP A 846 2.93 -32.43 4.10
N LEU A 847 4.15 -31.97 4.41
CA LEU A 847 4.80 -32.27 5.69
C LEU A 847 4.03 -31.72 6.90
N LYS A 848 3.19 -30.67 6.71
CA LYS A 848 2.36 -30.14 7.80
C LYS A 848 1.29 -31.11 8.27
N ASP A 849 0.87 -32.06 7.43
CA ASP A 849 -0.21 -33.00 7.74
C ASP A 849 0.27 -34.25 8.48
N HIS A 850 1.59 -34.36 8.70
CA HIS A 850 2.16 -35.52 9.45
C HIS A 850 2.73 -35.06 10.81
N PRO A 851 2.35 -35.69 11.91
CA PRO A 851 2.73 -35.27 13.28
C PRO A 851 4.24 -35.16 13.54
N GLU A 852 5.06 -35.94 12.85
CA GLU A 852 6.53 -35.95 13.06
C GLU A 852 7.21 -34.81 12.29
N THR A 853 6.58 -34.27 11.25
CA THR A 853 7.17 -33.22 10.37
C THR A 853 6.45 -31.88 10.39
N GLN A 854 5.23 -31.82 10.94
CA GLN A 854 4.37 -30.61 10.88
C GLN A 854 5.02 -29.35 11.44
N HIS A 855 6.00 -29.48 12.33
CA HIS A 855 6.74 -28.36 12.93
C HIS A 855 8.16 -28.20 12.38
N PHE A 856 8.46 -28.86 11.26
CA PHE A 856 9.76 -28.71 10.61
C PHE A 856 9.94 -27.29 10.04
N ALA A 857 11.18 -26.81 10.08
CA ALA A 857 11.61 -25.57 9.41
C ALA A 857 13.04 -25.74 8.93
N GLY A 858 13.29 -25.58 7.66
CA GLY A 858 14.63 -25.74 7.09
C GLY A 858 14.60 -26.20 5.62
N THR A 859 15.59 -26.98 5.25
CA THR A 859 15.74 -27.52 3.89
C THR A 859 15.46 -29.01 3.86
N ILE A 860 14.56 -29.41 2.99
CA ILE A 860 14.22 -30.81 2.69
C ILE A 860 14.96 -31.19 1.42
N VAL A 861 15.80 -32.20 1.48
CA VAL A 861 16.56 -32.70 0.31
C VAL A 861 15.98 -34.03 -0.11
N TYR A 862 15.40 -34.06 -1.30
CA TYR A 862 14.87 -35.28 -1.93
C TYR A 862 15.89 -35.79 -2.92
N ARG A 863 16.22 -37.08 -2.86
CA ARG A 863 17.17 -37.73 -3.78
C ARG A 863 16.57 -38.95 -4.45
N LYS A 864 16.89 -39.10 -5.72
CA LYS A 864 16.45 -40.21 -6.54
C LYS A 864 17.39 -40.44 -7.69
N THR A 865 17.60 -41.69 -8.09
CA THR A 865 18.28 -42.03 -9.35
C THR A 865 17.25 -42.16 -10.46
N ILE A 866 17.42 -41.42 -11.56
CA ILE A 866 16.59 -41.52 -12.75
C ILE A 866 17.42 -42.08 -13.90
N ASN A 867 16.83 -42.98 -14.68
CA ASN A 867 17.50 -43.52 -15.87
C ASN A 867 17.05 -42.80 -17.12
N HIS A 868 18.03 -42.32 -17.89
CA HIS A 868 17.80 -41.62 -19.17
C HIS A 868 18.33 -42.47 -20.35
N ASP A 869 17.38 -42.95 -21.19
CA ASP A 869 17.69 -43.75 -22.38
C ASP A 869 17.69 -42.86 -23.63
N ARG A 870 18.85 -42.58 -24.18
CA ARG A 870 19.04 -41.77 -25.41
C ARG A 870 18.50 -42.42 -26.67
N ASP A 871 18.24 -43.72 -26.71
CA ASP A 871 17.73 -44.36 -27.93
C ASP A 871 16.31 -43.93 -28.29
N VAL A 872 15.54 -43.50 -27.28
CA VAL A 872 14.23 -42.86 -27.46
C VAL A 872 14.41 -41.43 -28.01
N ALA A 873 15.39 -40.72 -27.54
CA ALA A 873 15.68 -39.32 -27.92
C ALA A 873 16.35 -39.15 -29.30
N ARG A 874 17.13 -40.10 -29.78
CA ARG A 874 17.82 -40.04 -31.06
C ARG A 874 16.96 -40.07 -32.33
N ARG A 875 15.67 -40.35 -32.20
CA ARG A 875 14.77 -40.38 -33.38
C ARG A 875 14.19 -39.02 -33.75
N VAL A 876 14.43 -37.98 -32.93
CA VAL A 876 13.98 -36.62 -33.18
C VAL A 876 15.12 -35.65 -32.80
N SER A 877 15.46 -34.72 -33.65
CA SER A 877 16.66 -33.86 -33.53
C SER A 877 16.55 -32.73 -32.51
N THR A 878 15.45 -32.60 -31.74
CA THR A 878 15.23 -31.58 -30.69
C THR A 878 14.30 -32.16 -29.63
N VAL A 879 14.84 -32.82 -28.61
CA VAL A 879 14.06 -33.36 -27.51
C VAL A 879 14.40 -32.53 -26.28
N GLU A 880 13.44 -31.77 -25.76
CA GLU A 880 13.54 -31.14 -24.45
C GLU A 880 13.11 -32.14 -23.38
N THR A 881 13.91 -32.28 -22.35
CA THR A 881 13.55 -33.08 -21.19
C THR A 881 13.28 -32.16 -20.02
N ILE A 882 12.03 -32.14 -19.60
CA ILE A 882 11.48 -31.25 -18.58
C ILE A 882 11.17 -32.03 -17.32
N LEU A 883 11.63 -31.50 -16.17
CA LEU A 883 11.21 -31.96 -14.85
C LEU A 883 10.15 -31.02 -14.29
N ASP A 884 8.94 -31.52 -14.12
CA ASP A 884 7.84 -30.81 -13.51
C ASP A 884 7.61 -31.36 -12.09
N LEU A 885 7.87 -30.55 -11.07
CA LEU A 885 7.74 -30.97 -9.67
C LEU A 885 6.28 -30.93 -9.15
N GLY A 886 5.34 -30.47 -10.00
CA GLY A 886 3.96 -30.27 -9.56
C GLY A 886 3.87 -29.23 -8.45
N LEU A 887 3.10 -29.53 -7.41
CA LEU A 887 2.95 -28.63 -6.27
C LEU A 887 4.13 -28.73 -5.31
N VAL A 888 4.77 -27.57 -5.10
CA VAL A 888 5.86 -27.41 -4.13
C VAL A 888 5.59 -26.19 -3.26
N GLU A 889 5.60 -26.41 -1.95
CA GLU A 889 5.43 -25.36 -0.94
C GLU A 889 6.79 -25.03 -0.30
N GLY A 890 7.39 -23.94 -0.79
CA GLY A 890 8.72 -23.47 -0.45
C GLY A 890 9.52 -23.04 -1.68
N VAL A 891 10.79 -22.73 -1.46
CA VAL A 891 11.75 -22.45 -2.54
C VAL A 891 12.34 -23.77 -3.01
N SER A 892 12.24 -24.08 -4.29
CA SER A 892 12.84 -25.28 -4.89
C SER A 892 14.12 -24.99 -5.66
N GLU A 893 15.12 -25.83 -5.50
CA GLU A 893 16.36 -25.84 -6.25
C GLU A 893 16.64 -27.27 -6.73
N VAL A 894 16.92 -27.44 -8.01
CA VAL A 894 17.12 -28.76 -8.65
C VAL A 894 18.55 -28.93 -9.08
N PHE A 895 19.10 -30.10 -8.81
CA PHE A 895 20.42 -30.52 -9.26
C PHE A 895 20.35 -31.84 -10.00
N ILE A 896 21.04 -31.91 -11.14
CA ILE A 896 21.28 -33.14 -11.87
C ILE A 896 22.78 -33.42 -11.85
N ASN A 897 23.18 -34.56 -11.36
CA ASN A 897 24.60 -34.96 -11.27
C ASN A 897 25.46 -33.91 -10.54
N GLY A 898 24.89 -33.18 -9.59
CA GLY A 898 25.56 -32.11 -8.83
C GLY A 898 25.60 -30.76 -9.53
N GLN A 899 25.05 -30.63 -10.74
CA GLN A 899 24.93 -29.35 -11.45
C GLN A 899 23.53 -28.78 -11.24
N SER A 900 23.44 -27.48 -10.93
CA SER A 900 22.15 -26.81 -10.69
C SER A 900 21.41 -26.59 -12.00
N ALA A 901 20.13 -26.99 -12.02
CA ALA A 901 19.17 -26.65 -13.06
C ALA A 901 18.41 -25.36 -12.76
N GLY A 902 18.69 -24.70 -11.64
CA GLY A 902 18.12 -23.42 -11.24
C GLY A 902 17.29 -23.45 -9.98
N VAL A 903 16.82 -22.24 -9.61
CA VAL A 903 16.01 -21.98 -8.41
C VAL A 903 14.66 -21.41 -8.83
N LYS A 904 13.57 -21.91 -8.23
CA LYS A 904 12.22 -21.36 -8.39
C LYS A 904 11.56 -21.19 -7.03
N TYR A 905 10.96 -20.04 -6.80
CA TYR A 905 10.34 -19.71 -5.52
C TYR A 905 8.82 -19.43 -5.63
N TYR A 906 8.25 -19.45 -6.86
CA TYR A 906 6.82 -19.25 -7.12
C TYR A 906 6.37 -19.99 -8.38
N GLY A 907 5.06 -20.11 -8.57
CA GLY A 907 4.44 -20.58 -9.80
C GLY A 907 4.73 -22.03 -10.15
N ARG A 908 4.73 -22.32 -11.43
CA ARG A 908 5.05 -23.66 -11.95
C ARG A 908 6.51 -24.01 -11.65
N ARG A 909 6.74 -25.17 -11.03
CA ARG A 909 8.08 -25.66 -10.68
C ARG A 909 8.60 -26.55 -11.80
N ILE A 910 8.77 -25.98 -12.98
CA ILE A 910 9.21 -26.66 -14.22
C ILE A 910 10.66 -26.32 -14.49
N TYR A 911 11.49 -27.33 -14.72
CA TYR A 911 12.94 -27.20 -14.96
C TYR A 911 13.32 -27.90 -16.26
N ASP A 912 14.03 -27.21 -17.14
CA ASP A 912 14.73 -27.86 -18.25
C ASP A 912 15.98 -28.53 -17.73
N ILE A 913 16.06 -29.85 -17.87
CA ILE A 913 17.18 -30.65 -17.40
C ILE A 913 17.89 -31.40 -18.54
N GLY A 914 17.45 -31.20 -19.78
CA GLY A 914 17.92 -31.98 -20.92
C GLY A 914 19.44 -31.94 -21.09
N ASP A 915 20.06 -30.77 -21.00
CA ASP A 915 21.50 -30.58 -21.17
C ASP A 915 22.33 -31.12 -20.00
N LEU A 916 21.71 -31.39 -18.85
CA LEU A 916 22.35 -31.89 -17.62
C LEU A 916 22.34 -33.42 -17.51
N LEU A 917 21.53 -34.08 -18.37
CA LEU A 917 21.37 -35.54 -18.37
C LEU A 917 22.44 -36.22 -19.21
N HIS A 918 22.96 -37.34 -18.74
CA HIS A 918 23.77 -38.26 -19.52
C HIS A 918 23.06 -39.59 -19.72
N GLU A 919 23.51 -40.39 -20.65
CA GLU A 919 22.97 -41.74 -20.89
C GLU A 919 23.15 -42.65 -19.67
N GLY A 920 22.10 -43.34 -19.28
CA GLY A 920 22.07 -44.24 -18.11
C GLY A 920 21.57 -43.53 -16.85
N ASP A 921 22.13 -43.93 -15.71
CA ASP A 921 21.68 -43.45 -14.41
C ASP A 921 22.17 -42.05 -14.08
N ASN A 922 21.25 -41.15 -13.73
CA ASN A 922 21.52 -39.77 -13.32
C ASN A 922 21.03 -39.54 -11.89
N ASN A 923 21.81 -38.84 -11.10
CA ASN A 923 21.46 -38.45 -9.74
C ASN A 923 20.63 -37.17 -9.76
N LEU A 924 19.36 -37.27 -9.34
CA LEU A 924 18.46 -36.14 -9.16
C LEU A 924 18.44 -35.76 -7.67
N GLU A 925 18.74 -34.52 -7.36
CA GLU A 925 18.58 -33.93 -6.05
C GLU A 925 17.68 -32.70 -6.13
N ILE A 926 16.63 -32.64 -5.30
CA ILE A 926 15.72 -31.53 -5.21
C ILE A 926 15.75 -31.01 -3.78
N ARG A 927 16.07 -29.72 -3.61
CA ARG A 927 16.05 -29.05 -2.31
C ARG A 927 14.81 -28.18 -2.25
N VAL A 928 14.02 -28.33 -1.18
CA VAL A 928 12.88 -27.50 -0.88
C VAL A 928 13.09 -26.79 0.45
N THR A 929 13.20 -25.48 0.43
CA THR A 929 13.44 -24.66 1.61
C THR A 929 12.16 -24.00 2.07
N THR A 930 11.80 -24.20 3.34
CA THR A 930 10.54 -23.79 3.96
C THR A 930 10.65 -22.46 4.68
N THR A 931 9.61 -22.12 5.45
CA THR A 931 9.57 -20.97 6.37
C THR A 931 9.87 -21.39 7.81
N LEU A 932 10.11 -20.43 8.70
CA LEU A 932 10.34 -20.69 10.13
C LEU A 932 9.04 -20.86 10.92
N GLY A 933 7.90 -20.42 10.38
CA GLY A 933 6.64 -20.26 11.14
C GLY A 933 6.12 -21.53 11.82
N ASN A 934 6.23 -22.70 11.16
CA ASN A 934 5.76 -23.95 11.73
C ASN A 934 6.58 -24.38 12.97
N TYR A 935 7.88 -24.10 12.96
CA TYR A 935 8.74 -24.38 14.13
C TYR A 935 8.37 -23.47 15.31
N LEU A 936 8.05 -22.20 15.06
CA LEU A 936 7.64 -21.28 16.12
C LEU A 936 6.34 -21.69 16.83
N LYS A 937 5.53 -22.55 16.21
CA LYS A 937 4.34 -23.15 16.85
C LYS A 937 4.68 -24.08 18.02
N THR A 938 5.92 -24.54 18.12
CA THR A 938 6.36 -25.40 19.22
C THR A 938 6.61 -24.64 20.53
N PHE A 939 6.76 -23.29 20.45
CA PHE A 939 7.05 -22.48 21.64
C PHE A 939 5.83 -22.33 22.53
N THR A 940 6.00 -22.69 23.80
CA THR A 940 5.01 -22.43 24.83
C THR A 940 5.13 -21.00 25.37
N LYS A 941 4.19 -20.63 26.23
CA LYS A 941 4.25 -19.31 26.90
C LYS A 941 5.43 -19.19 27.85
N GLU A 942 5.85 -20.30 28.40
CA GLU A 942 6.99 -20.42 29.31
C GLU A 942 8.33 -20.33 28.58
N ASP A 943 8.41 -20.92 27.37
CA ASP A 943 9.62 -20.91 26.55
C ASP A 943 9.89 -19.52 25.97
N ASN A 944 8.88 -18.90 25.36
CA ASN A 944 8.95 -17.54 24.81
C ASN A 944 7.57 -16.89 24.79
N PRO A 945 7.24 -16.05 25.80
CA PRO A 945 5.94 -15.42 25.92
C PRO A 945 5.62 -14.50 24.75
N THR A 946 6.62 -13.87 24.13
CA THR A 946 6.44 -12.97 22.99
C THR A 946 6.00 -13.74 21.76
N ILE A 947 6.74 -14.78 21.39
CA ILE A 947 6.37 -15.65 20.26
C ILE A 947 4.99 -16.26 20.50
N TRP A 948 4.73 -16.79 21.70
CA TRP A 948 3.45 -17.40 22.03
C TRP A 948 2.26 -16.44 21.78
N VAL A 949 2.39 -15.15 22.16
CA VAL A 949 1.33 -14.15 21.96
C VAL A 949 1.00 -13.94 20.49
N TYR A 950 1.99 -14.01 19.61
CA TYR A 950 1.79 -13.74 18.18
C TYR A 950 1.48 -15.01 17.36
N VAL A 951 1.85 -16.20 17.85
CA VAL A 951 1.77 -17.45 17.08
C VAL A 951 0.72 -18.42 17.64
N ASN A 952 0.60 -18.52 18.96
CA ASN A 952 -0.21 -19.54 19.65
C ASN A 952 -1.34 -18.96 20.52
N HIS A 953 -1.43 -17.64 20.72
CA HIS A 953 -2.50 -17.06 21.52
C HIS A 953 -3.86 -17.32 20.86
N PRO A 954 -4.93 -17.71 21.61
CA PRO A 954 -6.24 -18.06 21.04
C PRO A 954 -6.88 -17.02 20.10
N LYS A 955 -6.54 -15.74 20.28
CA LYS A 955 -7.01 -14.66 19.38
C LYS A 955 -6.15 -14.49 18.13
N ARG A 956 -5.00 -15.17 18.04
CA ARG A 956 -4.02 -15.04 16.96
C ARG A 956 -3.42 -16.39 16.58
N ASP A 957 -4.18 -17.47 16.71
CA ASP A 957 -3.70 -18.82 16.39
C ASP A 957 -3.31 -18.90 14.92
N GLN A 958 -1.99 -18.94 14.69
CA GLN A 958 -1.41 -19.00 13.35
C GLN A 958 -1.56 -20.42 12.81
N PRO A 959 -2.15 -20.64 11.62
CA PRO A 959 -2.21 -21.96 11.01
C PRO A 959 -0.81 -22.46 10.63
N LEU A 960 -0.66 -23.79 10.57
CA LEU A 960 0.52 -24.39 9.96
C LEU A 960 0.56 -24.07 8.46
N GLN A 961 1.74 -23.72 7.96
CA GLN A 961 2.00 -23.48 6.54
C GLN A 961 2.27 -24.83 5.85
N SER A 962 1.69 -25.04 4.67
CA SER A 962 2.07 -26.14 3.79
C SER A 962 3.55 -26.11 3.46
N MET A 963 4.21 -27.25 3.34
CA MET A 963 5.64 -27.31 3.08
C MET A 963 6.10 -28.63 2.46
N GLY A 964 7.12 -28.54 1.63
CA GLY A 964 7.72 -29.67 0.97
C GLY A 964 7.24 -29.86 -0.47
N MET A 965 7.66 -30.94 -1.08
CA MET A 965 7.25 -31.37 -2.42
C MET A 965 6.03 -32.28 -2.30
N ILE A 966 4.90 -31.84 -2.83
CA ILE A 966 3.61 -32.55 -2.75
C ILE A 966 3.35 -33.31 -4.04
N GLY A 967 3.89 -32.84 -5.17
CA GLY A 967 3.80 -33.50 -6.45
C GLY A 967 2.46 -33.26 -7.20
N PRO A 968 2.13 -34.08 -8.21
CA PRO A 968 2.96 -35.16 -8.77
C PRO A 968 4.23 -34.67 -9.47
N VAL A 969 5.32 -35.43 -9.38
CA VAL A 969 6.57 -35.14 -10.06
C VAL A 969 6.62 -35.92 -11.36
N LEU A 970 6.73 -35.18 -12.46
CA LEU A 970 6.66 -35.72 -13.81
C LEU A 970 7.97 -35.42 -14.57
N LEU A 971 8.55 -36.46 -15.15
CA LEU A 971 9.60 -36.34 -16.12
C LEU A 971 8.95 -36.39 -17.51
N LYS A 972 8.93 -35.25 -18.22
CA LYS A 972 8.28 -35.10 -19.51
C LYS A 972 9.32 -35.01 -20.61
N THR A 973 9.12 -35.73 -21.67
CA THR A 973 9.93 -35.60 -22.89
C THR A 973 9.02 -35.07 -23.99
N GLU A 974 9.34 -33.87 -24.47
CA GLU A 974 8.62 -33.28 -25.61
C GLU A 974 9.27 -33.71 -26.92
N PHE A 975 8.42 -34.19 -27.87
CA PHE A 975 8.85 -34.69 -29.15
C PHE A 975 8.56 -33.71 -30.29
#